data_8dbc3ceff54f662683372a9889c6bac4
#
_entry.id   8dbc3ceff54f662683372a9889c6bac4
#
_cell.length_a   1.000
_cell.length_b   1.000
_cell.length_c   1.000
_cell.angle_alpha   90.00
_cell.angle_beta   90.00
_cell.angle_gamma   90.00
#
_symmetry.space_group_name_H-M   'P 1'
#
loop_
_entity.id
_entity.type
_entity.pdbx_description
1 polymer ?
#
loop_
_entity_poly.entity_id
_entity_poly.type
_entity_poly.pdbx_seq_one_letter_code
_entity_poly.pdbx_strand_id
1 'polypeptide(L)'
;MEKQIKIALAGNPNCGKTTLFNALTGSNQFVGNWPGVTVEKKEGRLKKHDDVVIMDLPGIYSLSPYTLEEVVARNYLIDERPDAILNIVDGTNLERNLYLTTQLTELGIPVVMAVNMMDIVRKSGDQININQLSQQLGCKVVEISALKGDGVMAAAEAAIEAAKSTKTVPMHTFSGPVEHAIAHIEEAAVHEMPEEQQRWYAIKIFERDDKVLAKLHIPEDVHQHIEADIKAAEEELDDDAESIITNERYVYIAEVIRACYRKKSKATQSTSDKIDRIVTNRWLGLPIFAVVMFLVYWVAMVAVGAPATDWANDGVFGDGWHLLGIGSSAYNDANDEYTAATEAVDAFLGLDTEAKDFDADATLADMKDFVPSSDTATVMVEEEETLAENEMTAYYDAIPDDADEDSTVGMTYVDAVAYLEENGFDAPDPADYGVWVPGIPALIGDGLEKAGCADWLSGLILDGIVAGVGAVLGFVPQMLVLFLMLAFLEACGYMSRIAFVLDRIFRKFGLSGKSFIPMLIGVGCGVPGVMASRTIENERDRRMTIMTTTFIPCGAKVPFIGMIAGALFGGSAWVSTSAYFIGMAAIIISGIMLKKTKMFSGDPAPFVMELPAYHWPTLGNVLRSMWERGWSFIKKAGTIILLSTIFVWFTTYFGTVDGTFRMLSEDEIDHSILAAIGGVIAWIFKPLGWGNWQAAVASITGLVAKENIVGTLGILYGGGDGTVYQNIAAAFNGISGYSFLVFNLLCAPCFAAIGAIKREMNSQKWTWFAIGYQCGFAYLCGLMIYQFGCAFTGNLNVIGLICAILALAGIIYMLVRPYKEATTLKA
;
A
#
# COMPACT_ATOMS: atom_id res chain seq x y z
N MET A 1 -3.71 52.27 -18.37
CA MET A 1 -3.60 51.18 -17.40
C MET A 1 -2.12 50.89 -17.31
N GLU A 2 -1.51 51.08 -16.14
CA GLU A 2 -0.13 50.67 -15.93
C GLU A 2 -0.05 49.17 -16.11
N LYS A 3 0.96 48.71 -16.85
CA LYS A 3 1.15 47.29 -17.15
C LYS A 3 1.40 46.54 -15.82
N GLN A 4 0.54 45.62 -15.43
CA GLN A 4 0.69 44.83 -14.23
C GLN A 4 1.91 43.92 -14.38
N ILE A 5 2.84 43.95 -13.40
CA ILE A 5 4.04 43.09 -13.39
C ILE A 5 3.68 41.74 -12.82
N LYS A 6 3.97 40.67 -13.54
CA LYS A 6 3.78 39.28 -13.10
C LYS A 6 5.13 38.67 -12.70
N ILE A 7 5.27 38.24 -11.45
CA ILE A 7 6.45 37.55 -10.94
C ILE A 7 6.08 36.12 -10.62
N ALA A 8 6.79 35.14 -11.21
CA ALA A 8 6.65 33.73 -10.85
C ALA A 8 7.56 33.39 -9.66
N LEU A 9 7.00 32.80 -8.60
CA LEU A 9 7.76 32.27 -7.48
C LEU A 9 8.05 30.79 -7.73
N ALA A 10 9.31 30.48 -8.03
CA ALA A 10 9.79 29.11 -8.30
C ALA A 10 10.71 28.63 -7.17
N GLY A 11 10.88 27.32 -7.03
CA GLY A 11 11.82 26.71 -6.09
C GLY A 11 11.52 25.27 -5.80
N ASN A 12 12.50 24.58 -5.25
CA ASN A 12 12.40 23.18 -4.90
C ASN A 12 11.37 22.96 -3.77
N PRO A 13 10.78 21.77 -3.65
CA PRO A 13 10.02 21.40 -2.46
C PRO A 13 10.86 21.62 -1.17
N ASN A 14 10.20 22.10 -0.12
CA ASN A 14 10.79 22.36 1.20
C ASN A 14 11.85 23.49 1.29
N CYS A 15 12.14 24.23 0.24
CA CYS A 15 13.03 25.40 0.27
C CYS A 15 12.44 26.62 1.03
N GLY A 16 11.21 26.54 1.52
CA GLY A 16 10.51 27.63 2.21
C GLY A 16 9.66 28.53 1.32
N LYS A 17 9.28 28.06 0.12
CA LYS A 17 8.51 28.80 -0.90
C LYS A 17 7.18 29.33 -0.36
N THR A 18 6.35 28.49 0.26
CA THR A 18 5.06 28.89 0.86
C THR A 18 5.23 29.92 1.97
N THR A 19 6.29 29.80 2.78
CA THR A 19 6.63 30.78 3.84
C THR A 19 6.94 32.13 3.21
N LEU A 20 7.75 32.16 2.14
CA LEU A 20 8.10 33.37 1.41
C LEU A 20 6.87 33.98 0.76
N PHE A 21 6.04 33.19 0.07
CA PHE A 21 4.80 33.66 -0.56
C PHE A 21 3.86 34.33 0.45
N ASN A 22 3.63 33.70 1.60
CA ASN A 22 2.80 34.26 2.67
C ASN A 22 3.41 35.54 3.27
N ALA A 23 4.72 35.61 3.40
CA ALA A 23 5.39 36.81 3.88
C ALA A 23 5.24 38.00 2.90
N LEU A 24 5.30 37.74 1.60
CA LEU A 24 5.18 38.72 0.52
C LEU A 24 3.75 39.21 0.31
N THR A 25 2.76 38.29 0.28
CA THR A 25 1.37 38.59 -0.10
C THR A 25 0.44 38.85 1.10
N GLY A 26 0.70 38.27 2.26
CA GLY A 26 -0.15 38.35 3.44
C GLY A 26 -1.52 37.69 3.22
N SER A 27 -2.63 38.46 3.53
CA SER A 27 -3.99 37.96 3.38
C SER A 27 -4.58 38.16 1.96
N ASN A 28 -3.87 38.80 1.07
CA ASN A 28 -4.34 39.15 -0.30
C ASN A 28 -3.99 38.03 -1.28
N GLN A 29 -4.56 36.87 -1.07
CA GLN A 29 -4.30 35.66 -1.85
C GLN A 29 -5.57 35.13 -2.50
N PHE A 30 -5.44 34.62 -3.72
CA PHE A 30 -6.46 33.85 -4.42
C PHE A 30 -5.95 32.40 -4.55
N VAL A 31 -6.78 31.46 -4.17
CA VAL A 31 -6.47 30.02 -4.22
C VAL A 31 -7.49 29.34 -5.13
N GLY A 32 -7.02 28.56 -6.08
CA GLY A 32 -7.82 27.78 -7.02
C GLY A 32 -7.02 26.59 -7.54
N ASN A 33 -7.46 25.99 -8.63
CA ASN A 33 -6.70 24.95 -9.32
C ASN A 33 -6.21 25.45 -10.67
N TRP A 34 -5.08 24.89 -11.13
CA TRP A 34 -4.64 25.13 -12.50
C TRP A 34 -5.64 24.52 -13.49
N PRO A 35 -5.90 25.17 -14.65
CA PRO A 35 -6.88 24.67 -15.61
C PRO A 35 -6.60 23.23 -16.06
N GLY A 36 -7.60 22.36 -15.93
CA GLY A 36 -7.55 20.97 -16.39
C GLY A 36 -6.76 19.99 -15.51
N VAL A 37 -6.24 20.41 -14.35
CA VAL A 37 -5.48 19.58 -13.43
C VAL A 37 -5.87 19.82 -11.97
N THR A 38 -5.54 18.89 -11.08
CA THR A 38 -5.82 18.97 -9.63
C THR A 38 -4.73 19.70 -8.84
N VAL A 39 -3.79 20.35 -9.53
CA VAL A 39 -2.69 21.07 -8.90
C VAL A 39 -3.18 22.46 -8.42
N GLU A 40 -2.86 22.79 -7.17
CA GLU A 40 -3.28 24.05 -6.55
C GLU A 40 -2.57 25.25 -7.18
N LYS A 41 -3.36 26.28 -7.54
CA LYS A 41 -2.87 27.55 -8.06
C LYS A 41 -3.05 28.63 -6.98
N LYS A 42 -1.96 29.31 -6.64
CA LYS A 42 -1.97 30.45 -5.71
C LYS A 42 -1.43 31.70 -6.38
N GLU A 43 -2.19 32.76 -6.33
CA GLU A 43 -1.72 34.07 -6.74
C GLU A 43 -2.02 35.13 -5.66
N GLY A 44 -1.17 36.13 -5.56
CA GLY A 44 -1.37 37.17 -4.57
C GLY A 44 -0.70 38.47 -4.97
N ARG A 45 -1.22 39.62 -4.49
CA ARG A 45 -0.61 40.91 -4.68
C ARG A 45 0.50 41.14 -3.69
N LEU A 46 1.61 41.73 -4.15
CA LEU A 46 2.73 42.07 -3.32
C LEU A 46 2.37 43.17 -2.36
N LYS A 47 2.72 43.04 -1.06
CA LYS A 47 2.56 44.11 -0.07
C LYS A 47 3.28 45.38 -0.53
N LYS A 48 2.62 46.56 -0.44
CA LYS A 48 3.12 47.88 -0.84
C LYS A 48 3.23 48.12 -2.36
N HIS A 49 2.91 47.13 -3.19
CA HIS A 49 2.96 47.23 -4.65
C HIS A 49 1.71 46.55 -5.24
N ASP A 50 0.62 47.30 -5.35
CA ASP A 50 -0.67 46.77 -5.85
C ASP A 50 -0.63 46.42 -7.35
N ASP A 51 0.34 46.95 -8.09
CA ASP A 51 0.62 46.70 -9.50
C ASP A 51 1.40 45.41 -9.77
N VAL A 52 1.88 44.70 -8.70
CA VAL A 52 2.69 43.48 -8.80
C VAL A 52 1.90 42.30 -8.31
N VAL A 53 1.79 41.28 -9.17
CA VAL A 53 1.20 39.97 -8.84
C VAL A 53 2.26 38.92 -8.76
N ILE A 54 2.24 38.15 -7.67
CA ILE A 54 3.10 36.97 -7.46
C ILE A 54 2.29 35.71 -7.71
N MET A 55 2.77 34.89 -8.61
CA MET A 55 2.23 33.56 -8.89
C MET A 55 3.08 32.50 -8.20
N ASP A 56 2.49 31.75 -7.25
CA ASP A 56 3.16 30.64 -6.59
C ASP A 56 3.10 29.39 -7.48
N LEU A 57 4.24 29.00 -8.05
CA LEU A 57 4.35 27.78 -8.83
C LEU A 57 4.44 26.56 -7.91
N PRO A 58 4.01 25.36 -8.34
CA PRO A 58 4.28 24.13 -7.59
C PRO A 58 5.75 23.98 -7.24
N GLY A 59 6.07 23.28 -6.15
CA GLY A 59 7.46 22.94 -5.82
C GLY A 59 7.97 21.89 -6.79
N ILE A 60 9.03 22.19 -7.52
CA ILE A 60 9.57 21.34 -8.58
C ILE A 60 11.08 21.17 -8.42
N TYR A 61 11.62 20.06 -8.90
CA TYR A 61 13.05 19.81 -8.92
C TYR A 61 13.68 20.12 -10.28
N SER A 62 12.88 20.00 -11.35
CA SER A 62 13.31 20.28 -12.72
C SER A 62 12.14 20.79 -13.57
N LEU A 63 12.43 21.29 -14.76
CA LEU A 63 11.44 21.64 -15.78
C LEU A 63 11.17 20.47 -16.75
N SER A 64 11.61 19.25 -16.41
CA SER A 64 11.32 18.05 -17.19
C SER A 64 9.90 17.58 -16.95
N PRO A 65 9.20 16.96 -17.92
CA PRO A 65 7.76 16.68 -17.84
C PRO A 65 7.43 15.37 -17.10
N TYR A 66 8.11 15.08 -15.99
CA TYR A 66 7.92 13.82 -15.26
C TYR A 66 6.74 13.83 -14.29
N THR A 67 6.44 14.98 -13.66
CA THR A 67 5.31 15.14 -12.75
C THR A 67 4.30 16.14 -13.28
N LEU A 68 3.04 16.08 -12.79
CA LEU A 68 2.01 17.06 -13.15
C LEU A 68 2.39 18.47 -12.70
N GLU A 69 3.01 18.59 -11.55
CA GLU A 69 3.50 19.84 -10.98
C GLU A 69 4.59 20.46 -11.88
N GLU A 70 5.55 19.65 -12.37
CA GLU A 70 6.59 20.09 -13.29
C GLU A 70 6.01 20.52 -14.65
N VAL A 71 5.06 19.77 -15.17
CA VAL A 71 4.34 20.13 -16.41
C VAL A 71 3.61 21.45 -16.28
N VAL A 72 2.91 21.68 -15.15
CA VAL A 72 2.18 22.92 -14.90
C VAL A 72 3.14 24.10 -14.79
N ALA A 73 4.21 23.99 -14.00
CA ALA A 73 5.20 25.02 -13.82
C ALA A 73 5.90 25.37 -15.15
N ARG A 74 6.31 24.36 -15.88
CA ARG A 74 6.94 24.49 -17.21
C ARG A 74 6.02 25.20 -18.21
N ASN A 75 4.77 24.74 -18.34
CA ASN A 75 3.83 25.35 -19.29
C ASN A 75 3.56 26.82 -18.94
N TYR A 76 3.40 27.15 -17.65
CA TYR A 76 3.23 28.53 -17.21
C TYR A 76 4.44 29.40 -17.59
N LEU A 77 5.66 28.94 -17.35
CA LEU A 77 6.87 29.70 -17.64
C LEU A 77 7.09 29.89 -19.13
N ILE A 78 6.74 28.90 -19.98
CA ILE A 78 6.93 28.94 -21.42
C ILE A 78 5.80 29.71 -22.14
N ASP A 79 4.53 29.40 -21.79
CA ASP A 79 3.35 29.89 -22.52
C ASP A 79 2.92 31.28 -22.00
N GLU A 80 2.90 31.51 -20.68
CA GLU A 80 2.48 32.78 -20.06
C GLU A 80 3.63 33.78 -19.91
N ARG A 81 4.89 33.33 -19.89
CA ARG A 81 6.11 34.14 -19.79
C ARG A 81 5.99 35.30 -18.79
N PRO A 82 6.13 35.04 -17.47
CA PRO A 82 6.10 36.11 -16.47
C PRO A 82 7.22 37.15 -16.73
N ASP A 83 7.03 38.37 -16.24
CA ASP A 83 8.02 39.45 -16.41
C ASP A 83 9.32 39.21 -15.65
N ALA A 84 9.28 38.42 -14.54
CA ALA A 84 10.47 37.92 -13.82
C ALA A 84 10.19 36.62 -13.07
N ILE A 85 11.22 35.90 -12.72
CA ILE A 85 11.18 34.71 -11.85
C ILE A 85 11.93 35.02 -10.55
N LEU A 86 11.27 34.85 -9.41
CA LEU A 86 11.90 34.83 -8.09
C LEU A 86 12.10 33.37 -7.69
N ASN A 87 13.33 32.89 -7.82
CA ASN A 87 13.69 31.51 -7.50
C ASN A 87 14.20 31.42 -6.05
N ILE A 88 13.48 30.70 -5.19
CA ILE A 88 13.92 30.46 -3.81
C ILE A 88 14.72 29.17 -3.71
N VAL A 89 15.90 29.27 -3.09
CA VAL A 89 16.90 28.23 -3.00
C VAL A 89 17.27 27.99 -1.52
N ASP A 90 17.34 26.74 -1.10
CA ASP A 90 17.80 26.36 0.24
C ASP A 90 19.33 26.49 0.32
N GLY A 91 19.82 27.45 1.10
CA GLY A 91 21.26 27.68 1.30
C GLY A 91 21.97 26.54 2.03
N THR A 92 21.26 25.66 2.74
CA THR A 92 21.83 24.48 3.40
C THR A 92 22.10 23.33 2.44
N ASN A 93 21.39 23.31 1.28
CA ASN A 93 21.47 22.30 0.22
C ASN A 93 21.64 22.97 -1.16
N LEU A 94 22.58 23.88 -1.27
CA LEU A 94 22.75 24.75 -2.44
C LEU A 94 22.96 23.95 -3.74
N GLU A 95 23.81 22.94 -3.72
CA GLU A 95 24.19 22.14 -4.89
C GLU A 95 22.97 21.60 -5.65
N ARG A 96 22.05 20.99 -4.93
CA ARG A 96 20.86 20.41 -5.53
C ARG A 96 19.86 21.46 -6.03
N ASN A 97 19.69 22.52 -5.29
CA ASN A 97 18.75 23.57 -5.65
C ASN A 97 19.20 24.37 -6.89
N LEU A 98 20.51 24.39 -7.16
CA LEU A 98 21.07 25.03 -8.35
C LEU A 98 20.68 24.32 -9.65
N TYR A 99 20.30 23.04 -9.62
CA TYR A 99 19.85 22.32 -10.82
C TYR A 99 18.60 22.96 -11.44
N LEU A 100 17.60 23.30 -10.63
CA LEU A 100 16.44 24.06 -11.11
C LEU A 100 16.85 25.48 -11.53
N THR A 101 17.76 26.11 -10.79
CA THR A 101 18.23 27.46 -11.12
C THR A 101 18.88 27.52 -12.51
N THR A 102 19.71 26.54 -12.87
CA THR A 102 20.31 26.51 -14.22
C THR A 102 19.25 26.43 -15.31
N GLN A 103 18.23 25.58 -15.15
CA GLN A 103 17.13 25.45 -16.11
C GLN A 103 16.26 26.73 -16.20
N LEU A 104 16.07 27.44 -15.08
CA LEU A 104 15.33 28.71 -15.09
C LEU A 104 16.09 29.81 -15.81
N THR A 105 17.41 29.85 -15.68
CA THR A 105 18.25 30.82 -16.40
C THR A 105 18.30 30.55 -17.92
N GLU A 106 18.16 29.28 -18.34
CA GLU A 106 18.10 28.89 -19.76
C GLU A 106 16.83 29.44 -20.46
N LEU A 107 15.73 29.73 -19.73
CA LEU A 107 14.48 30.24 -20.33
C LEU A 107 14.57 31.67 -20.89
N GLY A 108 15.64 32.41 -20.59
CA GLY A 108 15.79 33.81 -20.99
C GLY A 108 14.83 34.79 -20.29
N ILE A 109 14.11 34.35 -19.25
CA ILE A 109 13.28 35.22 -18.40
C ILE A 109 14.18 35.77 -17.30
N PRO A 110 14.05 37.08 -16.90
CA PRO A 110 14.83 37.61 -15.79
C PRO A 110 14.66 36.83 -14.50
N VAL A 111 15.77 36.30 -13.95
CA VAL A 111 15.78 35.49 -12.73
C VAL A 111 16.46 36.24 -11.58
N VAL A 112 15.82 36.24 -10.44
CA VAL A 112 16.43 36.64 -9.16
C VAL A 112 16.44 35.43 -8.23
N MET A 113 17.60 35.09 -7.70
CA MET A 113 17.77 33.96 -6.80
C MET A 113 17.74 34.43 -5.34
N ALA A 114 16.80 33.94 -4.54
CA ALA A 114 16.71 34.21 -3.12
C ALA A 114 17.26 33.00 -2.33
N VAL A 115 18.46 33.14 -1.74
CA VAL A 115 19.07 32.09 -0.92
C VAL A 115 18.47 32.15 0.48
N ASN A 116 17.64 31.19 0.80
CA ASN A 116 16.92 31.08 2.06
C ASN A 116 17.70 30.28 3.11
N MET A 117 17.23 30.33 4.35
CA MET A 117 17.85 29.66 5.49
C MET A 117 19.28 30.16 5.81
N MET A 118 19.62 31.40 5.44
CA MET A 118 20.93 31.99 5.69
C MET A 118 21.27 32.11 7.19
N ASP A 119 20.26 32.18 8.05
CA ASP A 119 20.44 32.10 9.50
C ASP A 119 20.93 30.72 9.96
N ILE A 120 20.56 29.65 9.31
CA ILE A 120 21.05 28.29 9.58
C ILE A 120 22.48 28.13 9.02
N VAL A 121 22.72 28.57 7.78
CA VAL A 121 24.05 28.56 7.14
C VAL A 121 25.07 29.31 8.01
N ARG A 122 24.72 30.49 8.52
CA ARG A 122 25.59 31.25 9.41
C ARG A 122 25.81 30.58 10.78
N LYS A 123 24.80 29.89 11.32
CA LYS A 123 24.90 29.09 12.54
C LYS A 123 25.85 27.89 12.40
N SER A 124 25.84 27.20 11.26
CA SER A 124 26.77 26.11 10.97
C SER A 124 28.22 26.61 10.76
N GLY A 125 28.37 27.91 10.54
CA GLY A 125 29.64 28.58 10.26
C GLY A 125 30.11 28.43 8.84
N ASP A 126 29.26 27.95 7.93
CA ASP A 126 29.50 27.86 6.49
C ASP A 126 29.42 29.26 5.86
N GLN A 127 30.12 29.48 4.77
CA GLN A 127 30.16 30.74 4.05
C GLN A 127 29.78 30.54 2.58
N ILE A 128 28.79 31.32 2.13
CA ILE A 128 28.40 31.43 0.73
C ILE A 128 28.82 32.81 0.24
N ASN A 129 29.64 32.85 -0.82
CA ASN A 129 30.00 34.09 -1.46
C ASN A 129 28.93 34.52 -2.46
N ILE A 130 27.99 35.35 -2.02
CA ILE A 130 26.83 35.77 -2.83
C ILE A 130 27.22 36.51 -4.10
N ASN A 131 28.26 37.38 -4.04
CA ASN A 131 28.71 38.14 -5.20
C ASN A 131 29.28 37.22 -6.29
N GLN A 132 30.11 36.27 -5.90
CA GLN A 132 30.70 35.30 -6.80
C GLN A 132 29.63 34.34 -7.37
N LEU A 133 28.68 33.94 -6.54
CA LEU A 133 27.53 33.12 -6.97
C LEU A 133 26.67 33.85 -8.01
N SER A 134 26.42 35.15 -7.79
CA SER A 134 25.70 36.03 -8.74
C SER A 134 26.43 36.13 -10.09
N GLN A 135 27.74 36.28 -10.06
CA GLN A 135 28.57 36.35 -11.28
C GLN A 135 28.59 35.02 -12.05
N GLN A 136 28.72 33.91 -11.35
CA GLN A 136 28.74 32.56 -11.95
C GLN A 136 27.41 32.17 -12.59
N LEU A 137 26.30 32.51 -11.94
CA LEU A 137 24.96 32.15 -12.42
C LEU A 137 24.36 33.16 -13.43
N GLY A 138 24.97 34.34 -13.57
CA GLY A 138 24.46 35.40 -14.43
C GLY A 138 23.14 36.03 -13.97
N CYS A 139 22.76 35.85 -12.71
CA CYS A 139 21.53 36.39 -12.14
C CYS A 139 21.77 37.08 -10.77
N LYS A 140 20.90 38.02 -10.39
CA LYS A 140 21.00 38.69 -9.10
C LYS A 140 20.68 37.71 -7.96
N VAL A 141 21.56 37.66 -6.95
CA VAL A 141 21.39 36.78 -5.79
C VAL A 141 21.18 37.61 -4.52
N VAL A 142 20.18 37.26 -3.70
CA VAL A 142 19.80 37.94 -2.47
C VAL A 142 19.74 36.95 -1.32
N GLU A 143 20.35 37.28 -0.18
CA GLU A 143 20.24 36.49 1.05
C GLU A 143 18.92 36.75 1.75
N ILE A 144 18.21 35.66 2.15
CA ILE A 144 16.97 35.80 2.91
C ILE A 144 16.90 34.78 4.07
N SER A 145 16.03 35.09 5.02
CA SER A 145 15.47 34.13 5.98
C SER A 145 13.94 34.29 5.98
N ALA A 146 13.26 33.52 5.19
CA ALA A 146 11.80 33.63 5.03
C ALA A 146 11.05 33.48 6.37
N LEU A 147 11.56 32.65 7.28
CA LEU A 147 10.95 32.41 8.59
C LEU A 147 11.10 33.63 9.51
N LYS A 148 12.23 34.37 9.44
CA LYS A 148 12.48 35.57 10.23
C LYS A 148 12.01 36.85 9.57
N GLY A 149 11.69 36.77 8.28
CA GLY A 149 11.31 37.95 7.49
C GLY A 149 12.49 38.78 6.98
N ASP A 150 13.74 38.34 7.25
CA ASP A 150 14.95 39.06 6.84
C ASP A 150 15.16 38.97 5.33
N GLY A 151 15.44 40.07 4.65
CA GLY A 151 15.74 40.14 3.21
C GLY A 151 14.55 39.89 2.28
N VAL A 152 13.37 39.55 2.78
CA VAL A 152 12.20 39.17 2.00
C VAL A 152 11.75 40.26 1.02
N MET A 153 11.61 41.51 1.51
CA MET A 153 11.24 42.62 0.64
C MET A 153 12.34 43.02 -0.33
N ALA A 154 13.61 42.94 0.07
CA ALA A 154 14.74 43.21 -0.83
C ALA A 154 14.79 42.23 -2.03
N ALA A 155 14.42 40.94 -1.80
CA ALA A 155 14.29 39.97 -2.88
C ALA A 155 13.13 40.31 -3.83
N ALA A 156 12.00 40.76 -3.31
CA ALA A 156 10.86 41.20 -4.14
C ALA A 156 11.17 42.46 -4.95
N GLU A 157 11.83 43.44 -4.33
CA GLU A 157 12.27 44.69 -5.02
C GLU A 157 13.31 44.35 -6.11
N ALA A 158 14.23 43.46 -5.85
CA ALA A 158 15.17 42.97 -6.85
C ALA A 158 14.47 42.30 -8.03
N ALA A 159 13.41 41.53 -7.79
CA ALA A 159 12.61 40.89 -8.84
C ALA A 159 11.82 41.92 -9.67
N ILE A 160 11.29 42.96 -9.04
CA ILE A 160 10.63 44.09 -9.74
C ILE A 160 11.63 44.87 -10.60
N GLU A 161 12.84 45.08 -10.10
CA GLU A 161 13.93 45.72 -10.85
C GLU A 161 14.33 44.88 -12.06
N ALA A 162 14.51 43.59 -11.87
CA ALA A 162 14.82 42.64 -12.93
C ALA A 162 13.71 42.60 -14.01
N ALA A 163 12.44 42.63 -13.60
CA ALA A 163 11.30 42.68 -14.54
C ALA A 163 11.30 43.92 -15.45
N LYS A 164 11.94 45.01 -15.02
CA LYS A 164 11.99 46.31 -15.77
C LYS A 164 13.24 46.46 -16.65
N SER A 165 14.28 45.70 -16.38
CA SER A 165 15.59 46.06 -16.87
C SER A 165 16.24 45.10 -17.85
N THR A 166 16.22 43.81 -17.77
CA THR A 166 17.05 43.00 -18.67
C THR A 166 16.86 41.50 -18.60
N LYS A 167 17.21 40.89 -19.70
CA LYS A 167 17.25 39.45 -19.93
C LYS A 167 18.31 38.77 -19.05
N THR A 168 18.04 37.59 -18.53
CA THR A 168 19.06 36.71 -17.97
C THR A 168 19.73 35.94 -19.09
N VAL A 169 21.04 36.00 -19.14
CA VAL A 169 21.83 35.23 -20.09
C VAL A 169 22.46 34.05 -19.36
N PRO A 170 22.20 32.80 -19.74
CA PRO A 170 22.84 31.66 -19.13
C PRO A 170 24.37 31.72 -19.31
N MET A 171 25.11 31.58 -18.22
CA MET A 171 26.58 31.67 -18.20
C MET A 171 27.27 30.32 -18.38
N HIS A 172 26.50 29.22 -18.35
CA HIS A 172 27.08 27.88 -18.51
C HIS A 172 27.21 27.49 -19.99
N THR A 173 28.32 26.86 -20.29
CA THR A 173 28.58 26.18 -21.55
C THR A 173 28.79 24.69 -21.25
N PHE A 174 28.34 23.84 -22.15
CA PHE A 174 28.48 22.40 -22.01
C PHE A 174 29.85 21.94 -22.59
N SER A 175 30.17 20.66 -22.54
CA SER A 175 31.35 20.07 -23.14
C SER A 175 31.35 20.29 -24.67
N GLY A 176 32.54 20.30 -25.29
CA GLY A 176 32.72 20.63 -26.71
C GLY A 176 31.75 19.91 -27.66
N PRO A 177 31.60 18.57 -27.60
CA PRO A 177 30.68 17.83 -28.49
C PRO A 177 29.22 18.23 -28.31
N VAL A 178 28.78 18.44 -27.05
CA VAL A 178 27.43 18.84 -26.74
C VAL A 178 27.13 20.27 -27.17
N GLU A 179 28.06 21.19 -26.91
CA GLU A 179 27.90 22.60 -27.26
C GLU A 179 27.87 22.76 -28.80
N HIS A 180 28.70 21.99 -29.54
CA HIS A 180 28.69 21.96 -30.99
C HIS A 180 27.34 21.49 -31.54
N ALA A 181 26.79 20.39 -31.02
CA ALA A 181 25.47 19.91 -31.42
C ALA A 181 24.35 20.91 -31.12
N ILE A 182 24.38 21.54 -29.93
CA ILE A 182 23.40 22.57 -29.55
C ILE A 182 23.48 23.80 -30.48
N ALA A 183 24.67 24.27 -30.80
CA ALA A 183 24.85 25.39 -31.73
C ALA A 183 24.31 25.08 -33.15
N HIS A 184 24.53 23.87 -33.65
CA HIS A 184 23.93 23.43 -34.92
C HIS A 184 22.40 23.36 -34.85
N ILE A 185 21.85 22.92 -33.74
CA ILE A 185 20.39 22.88 -33.52
C ILE A 185 19.83 24.30 -33.48
N GLU A 186 20.50 25.23 -32.78
CA GLU A 186 20.11 26.65 -32.72
C GLU A 186 20.03 27.26 -34.15
N GLU A 187 21.05 27.00 -34.98
CA GLU A 187 21.07 27.53 -36.35
C GLU A 187 20.06 26.85 -37.28
N ALA A 188 19.93 25.51 -37.20
CA ALA A 188 19.13 24.75 -38.15
C ALA A 188 17.62 24.75 -37.84
N ALA A 189 17.21 24.77 -36.54
CA ALA A 189 15.83 24.53 -36.18
C ALA A 189 15.13 25.70 -35.47
N VAL A 190 15.85 26.58 -34.78
CA VAL A 190 15.27 27.61 -33.92
C VAL A 190 15.77 29.02 -34.19
N HIS A 191 16.53 29.22 -35.26
CA HIS A 191 17.09 30.51 -35.63
C HIS A 191 16.05 31.63 -35.80
N GLU A 192 14.83 31.32 -36.25
CA GLU A 192 13.74 32.30 -36.41
C GLU A 192 13.07 32.69 -35.08
N MET A 193 13.39 32.02 -33.98
CA MET A 193 12.86 32.31 -32.65
C MET A 193 13.61 33.48 -32.00
N PRO A 194 13.01 34.18 -31.00
CA PRO A 194 13.72 35.16 -30.19
C PRO A 194 15.00 34.57 -29.60
N GLU A 195 16.11 35.30 -29.71
CA GLU A 195 17.46 34.87 -29.30
C GLU A 195 17.52 34.31 -27.89
N GLU A 196 16.74 34.92 -26.98
CA GLU A 196 16.61 34.49 -25.59
C GLU A 196 15.94 33.12 -25.39
N GLN A 197 15.28 32.58 -26.41
CA GLN A 197 14.58 31.30 -26.35
C GLN A 197 15.35 30.18 -27.06
N GLN A 198 16.22 30.53 -28.02
CA GLN A 198 16.89 29.57 -28.89
C GLN A 198 17.64 28.50 -28.08
N ARG A 199 18.39 28.92 -27.07
CA ARG A 199 19.17 28.01 -26.22
C ARG A 199 18.31 26.96 -25.52
N TRP A 200 17.20 27.38 -24.91
CA TRP A 200 16.34 26.44 -24.20
C TRP A 200 15.68 25.44 -25.17
N TYR A 201 15.21 25.94 -26.32
CA TYR A 201 14.60 25.05 -27.31
C TYR A 201 15.65 24.09 -27.92
N ALA A 202 16.84 24.56 -28.18
CA ALA A 202 17.91 23.70 -28.71
C ALA A 202 18.31 22.59 -27.73
N ILE A 203 18.43 22.90 -26.42
CA ILE A 203 18.67 21.88 -25.39
C ILE A 203 17.53 20.86 -25.36
N LYS A 204 16.27 21.30 -25.46
CA LYS A 204 15.11 20.40 -25.46
C LYS A 204 14.99 19.55 -26.73
N ILE A 205 15.44 20.06 -27.87
CA ILE A 205 15.55 19.26 -29.10
C ILE A 205 16.66 18.22 -28.93
N PHE A 206 17.81 18.60 -28.36
CA PHE A 206 18.91 17.67 -28.07
C PHE A 206 18.45 16.55 -27.13
N GLU A 207 17.69 16.87 -26.07
CA GLU A 207 17.07 15.91 -25.13
C GLU A 207 15.93 15.08 -25.79
N ARG A 208 15.57 15.31 -27.04
CA ARG A 208 14.42 14.72 -27.78
C ARG A 208 13.10 14.87 -27.06
N ASP A 209 12.84 16.06 -26.46
CA ASP A 209 11.57 16.32 -25.76
C ASP A 209 10.38 16.31 -26.72
N ASP A 210 9.57 15.25 -26.67
CA ASP A 210 8.41 15.01 -27.56
C ASP A 210 7.42 16.18 -27.60
N LYS A 211 7.23 16.91 -26.51
CA LYS A 211 6.28 18.02 -26.44
C LYS A 211 6.81 19.26 -27.13
N VAL A 212 8.12 19.46 -27.08
CA VAL A 212 8.79 20.54 -27.80
C VAL A 212 8.82 20.22 -29.28
N LEU A 213 9.23 19.01 -29.65
CA LEU A 213 9.24 18.55 -31.04
C LEU A 213 7.85 18.62 -31.69
N ALA A 214 6.77 18.29 -30.95
CA ALA A 214 5.40 18.38 -31.43
C ALA A 214 4.92 19.83 -31.68
N LYS A 215 5.46 20.82 -30.93
CA LYS A 215 5.17 22.25 -31.12
C LYS A 215 5.97 22.87 -32.27
N LEU A 216 7.18 22.36 -32.51
CA LEU A 216 8.09 22.84 -33.54
C LEU A 216 7.88 22.00 -34.81
N HIS A 217 7.44 22.62 -35.88
CA HIS A 217 7.28 21.96 -37.20
C HIS A 217 8.63 21.93 -37.92
N ILE A 218 9.55 21.04 -37.46
CA ILE A 218 10.87 20.90 -38.03
C ILE A 218 10.76 20.07 -39.33
N PRO A 219 11.31 20.57 -40.47
CA PRO A 219 11.38 19.81 -41.73
C PRO A 219 12.14 18.50 -41.56
N GLU A 220 11.76 17.46 -42.28
CA GLU A 220 12.32 16.10 -42.12
C GLU A 220 13.80 16.01 -42.43
N ASP A 221 14.28 16.78 -43.40
CA ASP A 221 15.71 16.89 -43.78
C ASP A 221 16.54 17.50 -42.63
N VAL A 222 16.05 18.55 -42.00
CA VAL A 222 16.66 19.21 -40.85
C VAL A 222 16.63 18.26 -39.64
N HIS A 223 15.53 17.55 -39.42
CA HIS A 223 15.41 16.56 -38.33
C HIS A 223 16.46 15.45 -38.45
N GLN A 224 16.68 14.92 -39.67
CA GLN A 224 17.71 13.87 -39.90
C GLN A 224 19.12 14.39 -39.65
N HIS A 225 19.41 15.67 -40.01
CA HIS A 225 20.72 16.27 -39.76
C HIS A 225 21.00 16.44 -38.25
N ILE A 226 20.03 17.02 -37.52
CA ILE A 226 20.13 17.21 -36.07
C ILE A 226 20.27 15.86 -35.36
N GLU A 227 19.51 14.85 -35.76
CA GLU A 227 19.59 13.51 -35.17
C GLU A 227 20.99 12.86 -35.39
N ALA A 228 21.66 13.15 -36.48
CA ALA A 228 23.02 12.69 -36.70
C ALA A 228 24.02 13.35 -35.74
N ASP A 229 23.87 14.65 -35.47
CA ASP A 229 24.72 15.37 -34.51
C ASP A 229 24.50 14.90 -33.07
N ILE A 230 23.22 14.65 -32.68
CA ILE A 230 22.91 14.13 -31.37
C ILE A 230 23.51 12.73 -31.17
N LYS A 231 23.38 11.84 -32.16
CA LYS A 231 23.98 10.51 -32.12
C LYS A 231 25.49 10.52 -32.04
N ALA A 232 26.14 11.45 -32.74
CA ALA A 232 27.58 11.60 -32.66
C ALA A 232 28.05 12.00 -31.26
N ALA A 233 27.29 12.86 -30.56
CA ALA A 233 27.57 13.23 -29.19
C ALA A 233 27.29 12.07 -28.20
N GLU A 234 26.20 11.27 -28.42
CA GLU A 234 25.87 10.08 -27.63
C GLU A 234 26.96 8.99 -27.75
N GLU A 235 27.47 8.77 -28.99
CA GLU A 235 28.55 7.80 -29.23
C GLU A 235 29.88 8.25 -28.61
N GLU A 236 30.18 9.54 -28.61
CA GLU A 236 31.41 10.07 -28.02
C GLU A 236 31.42 10.03 -26.49
N LEU A 237 30.24 10.26 -25.86
CA LEU A 237 30.10 10.33 -24.42
C LEU A 237 29.56 9.03 -23.79
N ASP A 238 29.23 8.02 -24.60
CA ASP A 238 28.75 6.69 -24.19
C ASP A 238 27.53 6.76 -23.25
N ASP A 239 26.59 7.70 -23.50
CA ASP A 239 25.37 7.90 -22.72
C ASP A 239 24.23 8.44 -23.60
N ASP A 240 22.99 8.40 -23.12
CA ASP A 240 21.84 9.00 -23.82
C ASP A 240 21.81 10.52 -23.68
N ALA A 241 21.16 11.20 -24.63
CA ALA A 241 21.13 12.67 -24.72
C ALA A 241 20.59 13.37 -23.46
N GLU A 242 19.59 12.81 -22.81
CA GLU A 242 19.02 13.37 -21.56
C GLU A 242 19.99 13.23 -20.38
N SER A 243 20.62 12.06 -20.25
CA SER A 243 21.65 11.80 -19.24
C SER A 243 22.88 12.67 -19.44
N ILE A 244 23.32 12.89 -20.69
CA ILE A 244 24.43 13.78 -21.03
C ILE A 244 24.15 15.21 -20.52
N ILE A 245 23.03 15.81 -20.91
CA ILE A 245 22.67 17.17 -20.46
C ILE A 245 22.55 17.27 -18.93
N THR A 246 21.98 16.25 -18.31
CA THR A 246 21.88 16.19 -16.85
C THR A 246 23.24 16.16 -16.19
N ASN A 247 24.15 15.33 -16.69
CA ASN A 247 25.53 15.25 -16.18
C ASN A 247 26.30 16.55 -16.38
N GLU A 248 26.22 17.16 -17.55
CA GLU A 248 26.84 18.43 -17.85
C GLU A 248 26.39 19.56 -16.90
N ARG A 249 25.09 19.64 -16.60
CA ARG A 249 24.58 20.60 -15.59
C ARG A 249 25.17 20.34 -14.20
N TYR A 250 25.30 19.07 -13.77
CA TYR A 250 25.91 18.74 -12.48
C TYR A 250 27.40 19.07 -12.43
N VAL A 251 28.14 18.87 -13.53
CA VAL A 251 29.55 19.27 -13.63
C VAL A 251 29.69 20.78 -13.42
N TYR A 252 28.88 21.57 -14.14
CA TYR A 252 28.86 23.03 -13.98
C TYR A 252 28.48 23.44 -12.54
N ILE A 253 27.44 22.86 -11.96
CA ILE A 253 27.03 23.15 -10.57
C ILE A 253 28.14 22.84 -9.58
N ALA A 254 28.86 21.71 -9.76
CA ALA A 254 29.98 21.35 -8.91
C ALA A 254 31.10 22.38 -8.96
N GLU A 255 31.38 22.97 -10.14
CA GLU A 255 32.36 24.07 -10.30
C GLU A 255 31.89 25.34 -9.58
N VAL A 256 30.62 25.74 -9.75
CA VAL A 256 30.02 26.90 -9.05
C VAL A 256 30.11 26.72 -7.52
N ILE A 257 29.73 25.56 -7.00
CA ILE A 257 29.79 25.26 -5.57
C ILE A 257 31.24 25.34 -5.04
N ARG A 258 32.18 24.74 -5.78
CA ARG A 258 33.61 24.76 -5.41
C ARG A 258 34.17 26.20 -5.34
N ALA A 259 33.69 27.08 -6.21
CA ALA A 259 34.10 28.48 -6.24
C ALA A 259 33.44 29.30 -5.13
N CYS A 260 32.14 29.13 -4.88
CA CYS A 260 31.31 30.05 -4.10
C CYS A 260 31.04 29.61 -2.66
N TYR A 261 31.19 28.30 -2.34
CA TYR A 261 30.78 27.73 -1.05
C TYR A 261 31.99 27.19 -0.26
N ARG A 262 32.16 27.67 0.95
CA ARG A 262 33.22 27.22 1.87
C ARG A 262 32.63 26.64 3.13
N LYS A 263 32.75 25.33 3.32
CA LYS A 263 32.44 24.66 4.59
C LYS A 263 33.50 24.93 5.62
N LYS A 264 33.12 25.40 6.83
CA LYS A 264 34.06 25.66 7.94
C LYS A 264 34.63 24.37 8.50
N SER A 265 33.89 23.30 8.48
CA SER A 265 34.31 22.00 8.98
C SER A 265 34.90 21.15 7.86
N LYS A 266 36.19 20.80 7.97
CA LYS A 266 36.75 19.68 7.25
C LYS A 266 35.99 18.43 7.72
N ALA A 267 35.10 17.93 6.87
CA ALA A 267 34.56 16.57 6.85
C ALA A 267 34.55 15.79 8.18
N THR A 268 33.86 16.26 9.18
CA THR A 268 33.26 15.36 10.15
C THR A 268 31.94 14.91 9.52
N GLN A 269 31.96 13.66 8.99
CA GLN A 269 30.72 13.01 8.56
C GLN A 269 29.67 13.21 9.64
N SER A 270 28.49 13.72 9.25
CA SER A 270 27.38 13.86 10.20
C SER A 270 27.04 12.46 10.76
N THR A 271 26.38 12.39 11.88
CA THR A 271 25.91 11.11 12.43
C THR A 271 25.00 10.42 11.41
N SER A 272 24.20 11.19 10.66
CA SER A 272 23.38 10.69 9.56
C SER A 272 24.22 10.05 8.46
N ASP A 273 25.32 10.68 8.02
CA ASP A 273 26.18 10.13 6.96
C ASP A 273 26.85 8.82 7.39
N LYS A 274 27.20 8.70 8.67
CA LYS A 274 27.78 7.46 9.22
C LYS A 274 26.75 6.32 9.23
N ILE A 275 25.52 6.59 9.62
CA ILE A 275 24.41 5.65 9.61
C ILE A 275 24.08 5.26 8.15
N ASP A 276 23.99 6.25 7.26
CA ASP A 276 23.69 6.04 5.84
C ASP A 276 24.72 5.13 5.16
N ARG A 277 26.00 5.30 5.47
CA ARG A 277 27.06 4.42 4.92
C ARG A 277 26.84 2.94 5.24
N ILE A 278 26.17 2.62 6.37
CA ILE A 278 25.85 1.25 6.78
C ILE A 278 24.50 0.83 6.17
N VAL A 279 23.48 1.65 6.35
CA VAL A 279 22.09 1.35 5.98
C VAL A 279 21.87 1.34 4.45
N THR A 280 22.57 2.22 3.71
CA THR A 280 22.50 2.26 2.24
C THR A 280 23.56 1.40 1.56
N ASN A 281 24.34 0.62 2.33
CA ASN A 281 25.33 -0.29 1.79
C ASN A 281 24.67 -1.37 0.93
N ARG A 282 25.24 -1.67 -0.23
CA ARG A 282 24.73 -2.61 -1.22
C ARG A 282 24.45 -4.02 -0.66
N TRP A 283 25.26 -4.48 0.29
CA TRP A 283 25.17 -5.83 0.86
C TRP A 283 24.51 -5.85 2.23
N LEU A 284 24.74 -4.82 3.06
CA LEU A 284 24.20 -4.72 4.42
C LEU A 284 22.80 -4.08 4.46
N GLY A 285 22.47 -3.23 3.51
CA GLY A 285 21.20 -2.50 3.51
C GLY A 285 19.98 -3.44 3.48
N LEU A 286 20.04 -4.50 2.68
CA LEU A 286 18.93 -5.44 2.53
C LEU A 286 18.73 -6.34 3.77
N PRO A 287 19.77 -6.93 4.38
CA PRO A 287 19.64 -7.63 5.66
C PRO A 287 19.17 -6.73 6.81
N ILE A 288 19.71 -5.51 6.94
CA ILE A 288 19.28 -4.55 7.97
C ILE A 288 17.80 -4.24 7.80
N PHE A 289 17.38 -4.00 6.56
CA PHE A 289 15.98 -3.79 6.23
C PHE A 289 15.10 -4.97 6.64
N ALA A 290 15.50 -6.19 6.32
CA ALA A 290 14.76 -7.39 6.70
C ALA A 290 14.59 -7.50 8.22
N VAL A 291 15.65 -7.21 8.99
CA VAL A 291 15.59 -7.20 10.47
C VAL A 291 14.67 -6.11 11.00
N VAL A 292 14.77 -4.88 10.48
CA VAL A 292 13.89 -3.77 10.91
C VAL A 292 12.43 -4.07 10.62
N MET A 293 12.12 -4.60 9.44
CA MET A 293 10.75 -4.96 9.09
C MET A 293 10.24 -6.15 9.88
N PHE A 294 11.08 -7.15 10.12
CA PHE A 294 10.74 -8.25 11.02
C PHE A 294 10.33 -7.73 12.41
N LEU A 295 11.12 -6.82 12.99
CA LEU A 295 10.78 -6.20 14.28
C LEU A 295 9.47 -5.43 14.24
N VAL A 296 9.22 -4.67 13.16
CA VAL A 296 7.96 -3.93 12.98
C VAL A 296 6.77 -4.90 12.93
N TYR A 297 6.88 -5.95 12.13
CA TYR A 297 5.81 -6.93 12.02
C TYR A 297 5.65 -7.77 13.29
N TRP A 298 6.74 -8.16 13.93
CA TRP A 298 6.69 -8.89 15.18
C TRP A 298 5.96 -8.09 16.27
N VAL A 299 6.27 -6.79 16.39
CA VAL A 299 5.56 -5.91 17.36
C VAL A 299 4.09 -5.71 16.95
N ALA A 300 3.83 -5.47 15.67
CA ALA A 300 2.49 -5.14 15.19
C ALA A 300 1.56 -6.36 15.07
N MET A 301 2.09 -7.56 14.86
CA MET A 301 1.30 -8.76 14.59
C MET A 301 1.32 -9.76 15.75
N VAL A 302 2.41 -9.80 16.54
CA VAL A 302 2.58 -10.82 17.58
C VAL A 302 2.61 -10.19 18.98
N ALA A 303 3.58 -9.30 19.27
CA ALA A 303 3.83 -8.87 20.64
C ALA A 303 2.76 -7.94 21.23
N VAL A 304 2.16 -7.07 20.41
CA VAL A 304 1.18 -6.06 20.86
C VAL A 304 -0.10 -6.17 20.05
N GLY A 305 0.00 -6.44 18.75
CA GLY A 305 -1.15 -6.42 17.85
C GLY A 305 -2.09 -7.59 18.09
N ALA A 306 -1.61 -8.83 18.21
CA ALA A 306 -2.45 -9.99 18.48
C ALA A 306 -3.19 -9.85 19.82
N PRO A 307 -2.52 -9.67 20.98
CA PRO A 307 -3.26 -9.53 22.24
C PRO A 307 -4.26 -8.38 22.27
N ALA A 308 -3.99 -7.29 21.53
CA ALA A 308 -4.93 -6.18 21.43
C ALA A 308 -6.11 -6.47 20.51
N THR A 309 -5.91 -7.33 19.51
CA THR A 309 -6.97 -7.79 18.59
C THR A 309 -7.84 -8.84 19.25
N ASP A 310 -7.26 -9.79 19.97
CA ASP A 310 -7.97 -10.81 20.74
C ASP A 310 -8.83 -10.13 21.80
N TRP A 311 -8.28 -9.17 22.56
CA TRP A 311 -9.09 -8.36 23.46
C TRP A 311 -10.25 -7.62 22.77
N ALA A 312 -10.06 -7.15 21.54
CA ALA A 312 -11.11 -6.45 20.82
C ALA A 312 -12.15 -7.42 20.23
N ASN A 313 -11.73 -8.55 19.69
CA ASN A 313 -12.62 -9.56 19.10
C ASN A 313 -13.40 -10.31 20.18
N ASP A 314 -12.70 -10.93 21.11
CA ASP A 314 -13.30 -11.83 22.10
C ASP A 314 -13.90 -11.03 23.29
N GLY A 315 -13.23 -9.91 23.64
CA GLY A 315 -13.71 -9.05 24.71
C GLY A 315 -14.80 -8.07 24.24
N VAL A 316 -14.43 -7.10 23.38
CA VAL A 316 -15.36 -6.00 23.04
C VAL A 316 -16.47 -6.44 22.09
N PHE A 317 -16.14 -7.24 21.08
CA PHE A 317 -17.07 -7.72 20.06
C PHE A 317 -17.45 -9.20 20.19
N GLY A 318 -16.96 -9.89 21.22
CA GLY A 318 -17.32 -11.25 21.65
C GLY A 318 -18.07 -11.24 22.98
N ASP A 319 -17.71 -12.15 23.85
CA ASP A 319 -18.43 -12.42 25.10
C ASP A 319 -18.21 -11.36 26.19
N GLY A 320 -16.99 -10.82 26.25
CA GLY A 320 -16.64 -9.82 27.29
C GLY A 320 -15.18 -9.94 27.77
N TRP A 321 -14.86 -9.16 28.81
CA TRP A 321 -13.49 -9.16 29.36
C TRP A 321 -13.50 -8.76 30.84
N HIS A 322 -12.49 -9.22 31.58
CA HIS A 322 -12.27 -8.77 32.96
C HIS A 322 -11.63 -7.37 32.96
N LEU A 323 -12.20 -6.46 33.75
CA LEU A 323 -11.72 -5.08 33.85
C LEU A 323 -10.24 -5.03 34.29
N LEU A 324 -9.39 -4.40 33.48
CA LEU A 324 -7.92 -4.34 33.69
C LEU A 324 -7.23 -5.72 33.75
N GLY A 325 -7.86 -6.78 33.24
CA GLY A 325 -7.31 -8.14 33.28
C GLY A 325 -7.31 -8.78 34.67
N ILE A 326 -7.99 -8.15 35.63
CA ILE A 326 -8.04 -8.68 37.01
C ILE A 326 -9.03 -9.83 37.05
N GLY A 327 -8.52 -11.04 37.31
CA GLY A 327 -9.29 -12.27 37.30
C GLY A 327 -9.19 -13.11 36.01
N SER A 328 -8.70 -12.54 34.90
CA SER A 328 -8.57 -13.28 33.64
C SER A 328 -7.73 -14.57 33.76
N SER A 329 -6.61 -14.54 34.47
CA SER A 329 -5.79 -15.74 34.65
C SER A 329 -6.54 -16.83 35.43
N ALA A 330 -7.20 -16.45 36.51
CA ALA A 330 -7.97 -17.44 37.32
C ALA A 330 -9.18 -18.00 36.55
N TYR A 331 -9.82 -17.16 35.72
CA TYR A 331 -10.90 -17.63 34.85
C TYR A 331 -10.36 -18.55 33.76
N ASN A 332 -9.26 -18.19 33.10
CA ASN A 332 -8.67 -19.04 32.05
C ASN A 332 -8.22 -20.39 32.63
N ASP A 333 -7.55 -20.38 33.79
CA ASP A 333 -7.13 -21.62 34.45
C ASP A 333 -8.35 -22.52 34.74
N ALA A 334 -9.48 -21.94 35.23
CA ALA A 334 -10.72 -22.69 35.53
C ALA A 334 -11.43 -23.17 34.25
N ASN A 335 -11.40 -22.37 33.20
CA ASN A 335 -11.98 -22.73 31.91
C ASN A 335 -11.16 -23.81 31.19
N ASP A 336 -9.82 -23.74 31.27
CA ASP A 336 -8.92 -24.79 30.74
C ASP A 336 -9.13 -26.13 31.47
N GLU A 337 -9.33 -26.09 32.83
CA GLU A 337 -9.66 -27.28 33.60
C GLU A 337 -11.03 -27.85 33.20
N TYR A 338 -12.03 -27.00 33.01
CA TYR A 338 -13.36 -27.40 32.55
C TYR A 338 -13.31 -28.04 31.15
N THR A 339 -12.65 -27.40 30.23
CA THR A 339 -12.50 -27.89 28.86
C THR A 339 -11.74 -29.22 28.82
N ALA A 340 -10.63 -29.34 29.53
CA ALA A 340 -9.91 -30.61 29.66
C ALA A 340 -10.75 -31.72 30.28
N ALA A 341 -11.62 -31.40 31.25
CA ALA A 341 -12.51 -32.36 31.87
C ALA A 341 -13.62 -32.84 30.92
N THR A 342 -14.24 -31.92 30.17
CA THR A 342 -15.28 -32.24 29.17
C THR A 342 -14.72 -33.04 28.01
N GLU A 343 -13.55 -32.65 27.47
CA GLU A 343 -12.84 -33.37 26.41
C GLU A 343 -12.39 -34.78 26.82
N ALA A 344 -11.89 -34.94 28.06
CA ALA A 344 -11.53 -36.24 28.57
C ALA A 344 -12.72 -37.19 28.67
N VAL A 345 -13.89 -36.69 29.07
CA VAL A 345 -15.12 -37.49 29.13
C VAL A 345 -15.67 -37.76 27.75
N ASP A 346 -15.67 -36.74 26.88
CA ASP A 346 -16.11 -36.86 25.48
C ASP A 346 -15.33 -37.97 24.74
N ALA A 347 -14.02 -38.02 24.91
CA ALA A 347 -13.16 -39.06 24.30
C ALA A 347 -13.57 -40.47 24.60
N PHE A 348 -14.12 -40.74 25.80
CA PHE A 348 -14.48 -42.08 26.26
C PHE A 348 -15.97 -42.42 26.13
N LEU A 349 -16.85 -41.42 26.31
CA LEU A 349 -18.32 -41.60 26.38
C LEU A 349 -19.10 -40.87 25.29
N GLY A 350 -18.51 -39.94 24.57
CA GLY A 350 -19.18 -39.07 23.59
C GLY A 350 -20.12 -38.09 24.30
N LEU A 351 -19.55 -37.21 25.13
CA LEU A 351 -20.29 -36.21 25.92
C LEU A 351 -20.79 -35.06 25.04
N ASP A 352 -22.09 -34.85 24.98
CA ASP A 352 -22.72 -33.68 24.33
C ASP A 352 -23.56 -32.92 25.36
N THR A 353 -23.01 -31.87 25.95
CA THR A 353 -23.68 -31.02 26.95
C THR A 353 -24.73 -30.08 26.33
N GLU A 354 -24.69 -29.87 24.99
CA GLU A 354 -25.64 -29.01 24.29
C GLU A 354 -26.86 -29.78 23.75
N ALA A 355 -26.88 -31.08 23.89
CA ALA A 355 -27.98 -31.91 23.43
C ALA A 355 -29.30 -31.50 24.13
N LYS A 356 -30.37 -31.39 23.37
CA LYS A 356 -31.70 -30.99 23.90
C LYS A 356 -32.27 -31.91 25.00
N ASP A 357 -31.80 -33.12 25.11
CA ASP A 357 -32.16 -34.18 26.03
C ASP A 357 -31.05 -34.49 27.05
N PHE A 358 -30.05 -33.60 27.18
CA PHE A 358 -28.99 -33.73 28.18
C PHE A 358 -29.56 -33.75 29.61
N ASP A 359 -29.21 -34.80 30.36
CA ASP A 359 -29.55 -34.99 31.77
C ASP A 359 -28.26 -35.20 32.58
N ALA A 360 -27.87 -34.14 33.32
CA ALA A 360 -26.65 -34.12 34.10
C ALA A 360 -26.56 -35.25 35.15
N ASP A 361 -27.68 -35.58 35.84
CA ASP A 361 -27.68 -36.64 36.86
C ASP A 361 -27.52 -38.04 36.22
N ALA A 362 -28.18 -38.27 35.08
CA ALA A 362 -28.04 -39.55 34.36
C ALA A 362 -26.64 -39.70 33.73
N THR A 363 -26.12 -38.62 33.11
CA THR A 363 -24.78 -38.61 32.53
C THR A 363 -23.71 -38.85 33.61
N LEU A 364 -23.80 -38.20 34.76
CA LEU A 364 -22.86 -38.42 35.88
C LEU A 364 -22.92 -39.85 36.42
N ALA A 365 -24.10 -40.50 36.47
CA ALA A 365 -24.22 -41.90 36.85
C ALA A 365 -23.54 -42.83 35.84
N ASP A 366 -23.74 -42.56 34.53
CA ASP A 366 -23.11 -43.33 33.45
C ASP A 366 -21.57 -43.19 33.45
N MET A 367 -21.05 -41.96 33.70
CA MET A 367 -19.64 -41.68 33.84
C MET A 367 -18.97 -42.44 34.98
N LYS A 368 -19.67 -42.57 36.15
CA LYS A 368 -19.15 -43.30 37.31
C LYS A 368 -19.19 -44.79 37.13
N ASP A 369 -20.14 -45.35 36.38
CA ASP A 369 -20.29 -46.76 36.13
C ASP A 369 -19.48 -47.21 34.91
N PHE A 370 -18.86 -46.29 34.15
CA PHE A 370 -18.08 -46.57 32.94
C PHE A 370 -16.82 -47.35 33.27
N VAL A 371 -16.61 -48.44 32.52
CA VAL A 371 -15.39 -49.24 32.55
C VAL A 371 -14.74 -49.22 31.15
N PRO A 372 -13.56 -48.67 31.03
CA PRO A 372 -12.94 -48.55 29.73
C PRO A 372 -12.55 -49.88 29.10
N SER A 373 -12.64 -49.93 27.80
CA SER A 373 -12.10 -51.05 27.01
C SER A 373 -10.63 -50.88 26.65
N SER A 374 -10.11 -49.66 26.80
CA SER A 374 -8.70 -49.24 26.52
C SER A 374 -8.28 -48.18 27.54
N ASP A 375 -7.00 -48.09 27.87
CA ASP A 375 -6.45 -47.05 28.75
C ASP A 375 -6.34 -45.71 28.06
N THR A 376 -6.58 -45.63 26.74
CA THR A 376 -6.58 -44.40 25.97
C THR A 376 -7.77 -44.33 25.03
N ALA A 377 -8.26 -43.12 24.80
CA ALA A 377 -9.26 -42.81 23.82
C ALA A 377 -8.84 -41.51 23.05
N THR A 378 -9.46 -41.20 21.95
CA THR A 378 -9.15 -40.00 21.17
C THR A 378 -10.40 -39.13 21.00
N VAL A 379 -10.20 -37.84 21.09
CA VAL A 379 -11.22 -36.81 20.81
C VAL A 379 -10.72 -35.85 19.76
N MET A 380 -11.63 -35.35 18.93
CA MET A 380 -11.29 -34.35 17.94
C MET A 380 -11.61 -32.97 18.52
N VAL A 381 -10.59 -32.14 18.67
CA VAL A 381 -10.73 -30.76 19.16
C VAL A 381 -10.54 -29.80 18.01
N GLU A 382 -11.52 -28.93 17.80
CA GLU A 382 -11.52 -27.94 16.70
C GLU A 382 -10.82 -26.64 17.14
N GLU A 383 -9.84 -26.18 16.36
CA GLU A 383 -9.20 -24.89 16.54
C GLU A 383 -10.06 -23.77 15.94
N GLU A 384 -10.54 -22.84 16.74
CA GLU A 384 -11.49 -21.79 16.32
C GLU A 384 -11.03 -20.93 15.12
N GLU A 385 -9.73 -20.61 15.04
CA GLU A 385 -9.22 -19.72 13.97
C GLU A 385 -9.14 -20.39 12.61
N THR A 386 -8.76 -21.66 12.56
CA THR A 386 -8.48 -22.39 11.32
C THR A 386 -9.51 -23.43 10.98
N LEU A 387 -10.41 -23.76 11.95
CA LEU A 387 -11.34 -24.90 11.90
C LEU A 387 -10.59 -26.21 11.68
N ALA A 388 -9.34 -26.28 12.13
CA ALA A 388 -8.54 -27.48 12.08
C ALA A 388 -8.92 -28.37 13.25
N GLU A 389 -9.25 -29.61 12.97
CA GLU A 389 -9.46 -30.61 13.99
C GLU A 389 -8.17 -31.32 14.32
N ASN A 390 -7.80 -31.25 15.57
CA ASN A 390 -6.62 -31.92 16.11
C ASN A 390 -7.07 -33.16 16.89
N GLU A 391 -6.47 -34.32 16.58
CA GLU A 391 -6.72 -35.55 17.32
C GLU A 391 -5.96 -35.49 18.65
N MET A 392 -6.71 -35.33 19.77
CA MET A 392 -6.15 -35.33 21.11
C MET A 392 -6.32 -36.71 21.77
N THR A 393 -5.31 -37.14 22.48
CA THR A 393 -5.35 -38.41 23.20
C THR A 393 -5.72 -38.19 24.67
N ALA A 394 -6.83 -38.75 25.11
CA ALA A 394 -7.23 -38.81 26.51
C ALA A 394 -6.77 -40.12 27.17
N TYR A 395 -6.32 -40.01 28.39
CA TYR A 395 -5.89 -41.14 29.23
C TYR A 395 -6.90 -41.43 30.32
N TYR A 396 -7.10 -42.71 30.65
CA TYR A 396 -8.08 -43.09 31.63
C TYR A 396 -7.67 -42.80 33.11
N ASP A 397 -6.48 -43.27 33.51
CA ASP A 397 -6.05 -43.22 34.95
C ASP A 397 -4.76 -42.39 35.12
N ALA A 398 -3.83 -42.39 34.15
CA ALA A 398 -2.58 -41.64 34.27
C ALA A 398 -2.04 -41.21 32.90
N ILE A 399 -1.61 -39.93 32.83
CA ILE A 399 -0.91 -39.38 31.66
C ILE A 399 0.58 -39.76 31.80
N PRO A 400 1.21 -40.40 30.77
CA PRO A 400 2.63 -40.73 30.83
C PRO A 400 3.51 -39.47 30.83
N ASP A 401 4.64 -39.53 31.54
CA ASP A 401 5.63 -38.41 31.60
C ASP A 401 6.24 -38.03 30.24
N ASP A 402 6.15 -38.93 29.25
CA ASP A 402 6.65 -38.77 27.87
C ASP A 402 5.50 -38.50 26.85
N ALA A 403 4.30 -38.24 27.30
CA ALA A 403 3.19 -37.86 26.45
C ALA A 403 3.45 -36.46 25.84
N ASP A 404 3.10 -36.32 24.56
CA ASP A 404 3.23 -35.04 23.86
C ASP A 404 2.11 -34.10 24.35
N GLU A 405 2.50 -33.02 25.02
CA GLU A 405 1.54 -32.01 25.58
C GLU A 405 0.63 -31.44 24.50
N ASP A 406 1.13 -31.23 23.26
CA ASP A 406 0.37 -30.64 22.16
C ASP A 406 -0.70 -31.58 21.56
N SER A 407 -0.67 -32.86 21.90
CA SER A 407 -1.61 -33.89 21.39
C SER A 407 -2.26 -34.72 22.51
N THR A 408 -2.22 -34.21 23.74
CA THR A 408 -2.78 -34.91 24.91
C THR A 408 -3.76 -34.02 25.64
N VAL A 409 -4.94 -34.59 25.98
CA VAL A 409 -5.91 -33.87 26.84
C VAL A 409 -5.29 -33.69 28.23
N GLY A 410 -5.34 -32.45 28.74
CA GLY A 410 -4.65 -32.03 29.95
C GLY A 410 -5.15 -32.70 31.28
N MET A 411 -6.17 -33.54 31.20
CA MET A 411 -6.77 -34.22 32.37
C MET A 411 -7.04 -35.69 32.06
N THR A 412 -6.93 -36.55 33.10
CA THR A 412 -7.33 -37.97 32.99
C THR A 412 -8.86 -38.11 33.10
N TYR A 413 -9.42 -39.17 32.55
CA TYR A 413 -10.86 -39.43 32.69
C TYR A 413 -11.32 -39.51 34.14
N VAL A 414 -10.53 -40.18 35.01
CA VAL A 414 -10.88 -40.31 36.44
C VAL A 414 -10.91 -38.95 37.15
N ASP A 415 -9.92 -38.08 36.84
CA ASP A 415 -9.88 -36.75 37.43
C ASP A 415 -10.99 -35.84 36.83
N ALA A 416 -11.31 -36.01 35.56
CA ALA A 416 -12.41 -35.31 34.89
C ALA A 416 -13.77 -35.63 35.48
N VAL A 417 -14.07 -36.89 35.74
CA VAL A 417 -15.29 -37.33 36.44
C VAL A 417 -15.38 -36.72 37.83
N ALA A 418 -14.27 -36.70 38.56
CA ALA A 418 -14.23 -36.09 39.91
C ALA A 418 -14.43 -34.57 39.82
N TYR A 419 -13.87 -33.90 38.84
CA TYR A 419 -14.04 -32.47 38.62
C TYR A 419 -15.47 -32.11 38.28
N LEU A 420 -16.10 -32.84 37.33
CA LEU A 420 -17.51 -32.59 36.94
C LEU A 420 -18.51 -32.98 38.02
N GLU A 421 -18.18 -33.94 38.90
CA GLU A 421 -18.99 -34.22 40.09
C GLU A 421 -19.02 -33.06 41.11
N GLU A 422 -17.88 -32.37 41.26
CA GLU A 422 -17.71 -31.25 42.20
C GLU A 422 -18.23 -29.94 41.63
N ASN A 423 -17.96 -29.63 40.34
CA ASN A 423 -18.22 -28.33 39.73
C ASN A 423 -19.47 -28.31 38.83
N GLY A 424 -20.00 -29.48 38.40
CA GLY A 424 -21.10 -29.57 37.44
C GLY A 424 -20.67 -29.53 35.99
N PHE A 425 -21.67 -29.47 35.10
CA PHE A 425 -21.46 -29.45 33.63
C PHE A 425 -21.60 -28.04 33.04
N ASP A 426 -21.88 -27.02 33.86
CA ASP A 426 -21.92 -25.65 33.38
C ASP A 426 -20.51 -25.06 33.29
N ALA A 427 -20.22 -24.37 32.19
CA ALA A 427 -18.95 -23.67 32.06
C ALA A 427 -18.77 -22.60 33.16
N PRO A 428 -17.53 -22.33 33.62
CA PRO A 428 -17.26 -21.34 34.65
C PRO A 428 -17.83 -19.97 34.28
N ASP A 429 -18.57 -19.31 35.20
CA ASP A 429 -19.07 -17.95 34.95
C ASP A 429 -17.92 -16.95 35.12
N PRO A 430 -17.56 -16.20 34.06
CA PRO A 430 -16.51 -15.19 34.15
C PRO A 430 -16.71 -14.17 35.28
N ALA A 431 -17.97 -13.88 35.67
CA ALA A 431 -18.29 -12.90 36.68
C ALA A 431 -17.86 -13.33 38.12
N ASP A 432 -17.63 -14.62 38.34
CA ASP A 432 -17.20 -15.15 39.67
C ASP A 432 -15.72 -14.88 39.93
N TYR A 433 -14.93 -14.63 38.87
CA TYR A 433 -13.45 -14.46 38.95
C TYR A 433 -13.01 -13.01 39.01
N GLY A 434 -13.91 -12.05 38.73
CA GLY A 434 -13.55 -10.62 38.75
C GLY A 434 -14.64 -9.71 38.23
N VAL A 435 -14.32 -8.45 38.00
CA VAL A 435 -15.26 -7.49 37.42
C VAL A 435 -15.38 -7.77 35.92
N TRP A 436 -16.41 -8.51 35.54
CA TRP A 436 -16.70 -8.83 34.16
C TRP A 436 -17.39 -7.67 33.44
N VAL A 437 -16.92 -7.35 32.25
CA VAL A 437 -17.54 -6.37 31.37
C VAL A 437 -18.05 -7.14 30.16
N PRO A 438 -19.35 -7.35 29.99
CA PRO A 438 -19.91 -8.09 28.87
C PRO A 438 -19.61 -7.35 27.54
N GLY A 439 -19.42 -8.11 26.48
CA GLY A 439 -19.19 -7.60 25.16
C GLY A 439 -20.39 -6.84 24.56
N ILE A 440 -20.16 -6.11 23.49
CA ILE A 440 -21.21 -5.36 22.78
C ILE A 440 -22.33 -6.28 22.28
N PRO A 441 -22.06 -7.47 21.70
CA PRO A 441 -23.08 -8.42 21.28
C PRO A 441 -23.96 -8.87 22.43
N ALA A 442 -23.38 -9.27 23.56
CA ALA A 442 -24.07 -9.70 24.74
C ALA A 442 -25.01 -8.61 25.30
N LEU A 443 -24.50 -7.36 25.44
CA LEU A 443 -25.28 -6.22 25.88
C LEU A 443 -26.48 -5.91 24.98
N ILE A 444 -26.28 -6.01 23.66
CA ILE A 444 -27.32 -5.76 22.67
C ILE A 444 -28.31 -6.92 22.67
N GLY A 445 -27.83 -8.17 22.73
CA GLY A 445 -28.63 -9.38 22.82
C GLY A 445 -29.60 -9.33 24.00
N ASP A 446 -29.09 -9.07 25.17
CA ASP A 446 -29.89 -8.86 26.41
C ASP A 446 -30.95 -7.75 26.27
N GLY A 447 -30.59 -6.67 25.58
CA GLY A 447 -31.48 -5.56 25.30
C GLY A 447 -32.64 -5.94 24.37
N LEU A 448 -32.32 -6.70 23.31
CA LEU A 448 -33.29 -7.17 22.31
C LEU A 448 -34.26 -8.22 22.92
N GLU A 449 -33.75 -9.14 23.73
CA GLU A 449 -34.52 -10.14 24.41
C GLU A 449 -35.53 -9.48 25.40
N LYS A 450 -35.05 -8.53 26.22
CA LYS A 450 -35.90 -7.75 27.15
C LYS A 450 -36.95 -6.90 26.42
N ALA A 451 -36.63 -6.47 25.17
CA ALA A 451 -37.59 -5.73 24.33
C ALA A 451 -38.60 -6.63 23.61
N GLY A 452 -38.44 -7.97 23.65
CA GLY A 452 -39.27 -8.93 22.95
C GLY A 452 -39.20 -8.79 21.43
N CYS A 453 -38.01 -8.56 20.90
CA CYS A 453 -37.80 -8.43 19.46
C CYS A 453 -38.06 -9.76 18.75
N ALA A 454 -38.47 -9.69 17.48
CA ALA A 454 -38.62 -10.87 16.64
C ALA A 454 -37.25 -11.46 16.25
N ASP A 455 -37.10 -12.78 16.17
CA ASP A 455 -35.86 -13.52 15.93
C ASP A 455 -35.10 -13.01 14.70
N TRP A 456 -35.81 -12.75 13.58
CA TRP A 456 -35.20 -12.21 12.37
C TRP A 456 -34.54 -10.83 12.58
N LEU A 457 -35.12 -10.00 13.50
CA LEU A 457 -34.59 -8.67 13.78
C LEU A 457 -33.37 -8.77 14.72
N SER A 458 -33.41 -9.68 15.68
CA SER A 458 -32.28 -10.00 16.56
C SER A 458 -31.10 -10.53 15.74
N GLY A 459 -31.33 -11.52 14.86
CA GLY A 459 -30.29 -12.02 13.95
C GLY A 459 -29.74 -10.94 13.02
N LEU A 460 -30.57 -10.08 12.44
CA LEU A 460 -30.09 -8.96 11.63
C LEU A 460 -29.18 -8.03 12.43
N ILE A 461 -29.52 -7.72 13.68
CA ILE A 461 -28.76 -6.79 14.50
C ILE A 461 -27.47 -7.46 15.01
N LEU A 462 -27.55 -8.67 15.56
CA LEU A 462 -26.40 -9.36 16.14
C LEU A 462 -25.49 -9.91 15.06
N ASP A 463 -25.99 -10.78 14.19
CA ASP A 463 -25.15 -11.50 13.21
C ASP A 463 -24.84 -10.65 11.96
N GLY A 464 -25.83 -9.85 11.50
CA GLY A 464 -25.65 -9.01 10.31
C GLY A 464 -24.89 -7.72 10.58
N ILE A 465 -25.18 -7.00 11.67
CA ILE A 465 -24.63 -5.68 11.97
C ILE A 465 -23.48 -5.77 12.96
N VAL A 466 -23.71 -6.32 14.14
CA VAL A 466 -22.73 -6.28 15.23
C VAL A 466 -21.56 -7.20 14.93
N ALA A 467 -21.81 -8.45 14.58
CA ALA A 467 -20.75 -9.39 14.19
C ALA A 467 -19.99 -8.91 12.95
N GLY A 468 -20.71 -8.46 11.90
CA GLY A 468 -20.08 -7.99 10.68
C GLY A 468 -19.23 -6.73 10.84
N VAL A 469 -19.64 -5.79 11.71
CA VAL A 469 -18.84 -4.59 12.04
C VAL A 469 -17.76 -4.94 13.05
N GLY A 470 -18.04 -5.82 14.02
CA GLY A 470 -17.13 -6.32 15.03
C GLY A 470 -15.90 -6.95 14.41
N ALA A 471 -16.09 -7.88 13.49
CA ALA A 471 -15.00 -8.55 12.77
C ALA A 471 -14.00 -7.59 12.08
N VAL A 472 -14.47 -6.40 11.69
CA VAL A 472 -13.59 -5.38 11.08
C VAL A 472 -12.98 -4.44 12.11
N LEU A 473 -13.75 -4.05 13.14
CA LEU A 473 -13.27 -3.15 14.20
C LEU A 473 -12.34 -3.89 15.16
N GLY A 474 -12.46 -5.19 15.31
CA GLY A 474 -11.54 -6.04 16.06
C GLY A 474 -10.09 -5.92 15.58
N PHE A 475 -9.88 -5.77 14.28
CA PHE A 475 -8.52 -5.56 13.73
C PHE A 475 -7.97 -4.13 13.84
N VAL A 476 -8.78 -3.16 14.32
CA VAL A 476 -8.33 -1.77 14.46
C VAL A 476 -7.13 -1.62 15.38
N PRO A 477 -7.06 -2.26 16.56
CA PRO A 477 -5.90 -2.14 17.46
C PRO A 477 -4.59 -2.54 16.77
N GLN A 478 -4.55 -3.70 16.11
CA GLN A 478 -3.38 -4.18 15.36
C GLN A 478 -2.97 -3.21 14.25
N MET A 479 -3.97 -2.68 13.53
CA MET A 479 -3.74 -1.69 12.47
C MET A 479 -3.18 -0.38 13.02
N LEU A 480 -3.62 0.08 14.20
CA LEU A 480 -3.08 1.28 14.84
C LEU A 480 -1.63 1.09 15.25
N VAL A 481 -1.26 -0.08 15.79
CA VAL A 481 0.14 -0.40 16.12
C VAL A 481 1.00 -0.41 14.87
N LEU A 482 0.54 -1.04 13.79
CA LEU A 482 1.23 -1.02 12.50
C LEU A 482 1.41 0.40 11.96
N PHE A 483 0.36 1.22 11.98
CA PHE A 483 0.44 2.62 11.55
C PHE A 483 1.38 3.45 12.42
N LEU A 484 1.44 3.19 13.73
CA LEU A 484 2.36 3.83 14.65
C LEU A 484 3.81 3.53 14.26
N MET A 485 4.14 2.26 14.05
CA MET A 485 5.49 1.82 13.67
C MET A 485 5.89 2.40 12.31
N LEU A 486 5.00 2.33 11.32
CA LEU A 486 5.25 2.88 9.99
C LEU A 486 5.40 4.40 9.99
N ALA A 487 4.55 5.12 10.75
CA ALA A 487 4.66 6.57 10.91
C ALA A 487 5.98 6.98 11.57
N PHE A 488 6.48 6.18 12.53
CA PHE A 488 7.78 6.37 13.14
C PHE A 488 8.91 6.20 12.11
N LEU A 489 8.93 5.10 11.34
CA LEU A 489 9.95 4.83 10.32
C LEU A 489 9.94 5.88 9.19
N GLU A 490 8.77 6.36 8.81
CA GLU A 490 8.61 7.43 7.83
C GLU A 490 9.14 8.75 8.37
N ALA A 491 8.73 9.13 9.57
CA ALA A 491 9.09 10.39 10.19
C ALA A 491 10.59 10.46 10.57
N CYS A 492 11.24 9.34 10.95
CA CYS A 492 12.69 9.34 11.19
C CYS A 492 13.52 9.37 9.88
N GLY A 493 12.90 9.19 8.71
CA GLY A 493 13.55 9.22 7.40
C GLY A 493 14.15 7.88 6.93
N TYR A 494 13.87 6.77 7.63
CA TYR A 494 14.38 5.44 7.26
C TYR A 494 13.79 4.91 5.95
N MET A 495 12.49 5.16 5.70
CA MET A 495 11.80 4.69 4.51
C MET A 495 12.41 5.20 3.19
N SER A 496 12.93 6.43 3.20
CA SER A 496 13.62 7.02 2.05
C SER A 496 14.90 6.25 1.67
N ARG A 497 15.64 5.73 2.66
CA ARG A 497 16.88 4.96 2.44
C ARG A 497 16.58 3.60 1.82
N ILE A 498 15.54 2.96 2.30
CA ILE A 498 15.11 1.67 1.75
C ILE A 498 14.67 1.81 0.30
N ALA A 499 13.87 2.82 -0.01
CA ALA A 499 13.47 3.11 -1.36
C ALA A 499 14.69 3.31 -2.29
N PHE A 500 15.74 3.99 -1.80
CA PHE A 500 16.99 4.18 -2.53
C PHE A 500 17.74 2.85 -2.79
N VAL A 501 17.88 2.00 -1.76
CA VAL A 501 18.58 0.69 -1.90
C VAL A 501 17.87 -0.22 -2.89
N LEU A 502 16.55 -0.21 -2.89
CA LEU A 502 15.72 -1.10 -3.70
C LEU A 502 15.41 -0.57 -5.10
N ASP A 503 15.59 0.72 -5.33
CA ASP A 503 15.33 1.36 -6.63
C ASP A 503 16.06 0.64 -7.78
N ARG A 504 17.31 0.29 -7.58
CA ARG A 504 18.11 -0.44 -8.58
C ARG A 504 17.55 -1.81 -8.96
N ILE A 505 16.88 -2.49 -8.00
CA ILE A 505 16.28 -3.81 -8.21
C ILE A 505 14.95 -3.62 -8.97
N PHE A 506 14.10 -2.72 -8.49
CA PHE A 506 12.76 -2.49 -9.03
C PHE A 506 12.77 -1.87 -10.44
N ARG A 507 13.72 -0.99 -10.74
CA ARG A 507 13.91 -0.45 -12.11
C ARG A 507 14.10 -1.53 -13.15
N LYS A 508 14.81 -2.62 -12.85
CA LYS A 508 14.98 -3.74 -13.78
C LYS A 508 13.64 -4.39 -14.16
N PHE A 509 12.64 -4.30 -13.29
CA PHE A 509 11.29 -4.81 -13.52
C PHE A 509 10.32 -3.71 -14.00
N GLY A 510 10.82 -2.51 -14.25
CA GLY A 510 10.01 -1.39 -14.75
C GLY A 510 9.17 -0.67 -13.70
N LEU A 511 9.42 -0.91 -12.42
CA LEU A 511 8.80 -0.24 -11.29
C LEU A 511 9.81 0.72 -10.63
N SER A 512 9.35 1.82 -10.06
CA SER A 512 10.22 2.71 -9.28
C SER A 512 10.56 2.07 -7.92
N GLY A 513 11.70 2.40 -7.34
CA GLY A 513 12.08 1.91 -6.01
C GLY A 513 11.06 2.31 -4.91
N LYS A 514 10.34 3.41 -5.11
CA LYS A 514 9.25 3.83 -4.22
C LYS A 514 8.08 2.85 -4.22
N SER A 515 7.89 2.06 -5.29
CA SER A 515 6.81 1.05 -5.40
C SER A 515 6.96 -0.10 -4.42
N PHE A 516 8.17 -0.36 -3.94
CA PHE A 516 8.41 -1.42 -2.97
C PHE A 516 7.76 -1.14 -1.61
N ILE A 517 7.73 0.12 -1.17
CA ILE A 517 7.16 0.51 0.13
C ILE A 517 5.68 0.10 0.24
N PRO A 518 4.80 0.48 -0.72
CA PRO A 518 3.43 -0.02 -0.77
C PRO A 518 3.30 -1.54 -0.74
N MET A 519 4.12 -2.25 -1.51
CA MET A 519 4.07 -3.71 -1.59
C MET A 519 4.44 -4.37 -0.28
N LEU A 520 5.48 -3.86 0.39
CA LEU A 520 5.89 -4.37 1.68
C LEU A 520 4.80 -4.15 2.74
N ILE A 521 4.28 -2.92 2.85
CA ILE A 521 3.20 -2.62 3.79
C ILE A 521 1.97 -3.49 3.49
N GLY A 522 1.76 -3.83 2.22
CA GLY A 522 0.69 -4.72 1.75
C GLY A 522 0.76 -6.15 2.32
N VAL A 523 1.94 -6.64 2.75
CA VAL A 523 2.09 -7.94 3.45
C VAL A 523 1.29 -7.95 4.76
N GLY A 524 1.29 -6.85 5.51
CA GLY A 524 0.47 -6.72 6.71
C GLY A 524 -1.00 -6.49 6.36
N CYS A 525 -1.29 -5.45 5.59
CA CYS A 525 -2.65 -5.12 5.14
C CYS A 525 -2.64 -4.36 3.81
N GLY A 526 -3.52 -4.77 2.88
CA GLY A 526 -3.64 -4.13 1.57
C GLY A 526 -4.08 -2.67 1.60
N VAL A 527 -4.88 -2.25 2.59
CA VAL A 527 -5.38 -0.88 2.71
C VAL A 527 -4.25 0.14 2.90
N PRO A 528 -3.40 0.04 3.95
CA PRO A 528 -2.27 0.94 4.11
C PRO A 528 -1.23 0.76 3.00
N GLY A 529 -1.08 -0.45 2.46
CA GLY A 529 -0.22 -0.70 1.30
C GLY A 529 -0.61 0.18 0.11
N VAL A 530 -1.87 0.15 -0.29
CA VAL A 530 -2.39 1.01 -1.37
C VAL A 530 -2.27 2.50 -1.02
N MET A 531 -2.57 2.90 0.21
CA MET A 531 -2.47 4.30 0.64
C MET A 531 -1.02 4.83 0.60
N ALA A 532 -0.03 3.98 0.85
CA ALA A 532 1.38 4.36 0.80
C ALA A 532 1.85 4.71 -0.62
N SER A 533 1.11 4.32 -1.67
CA SER A 533 1.40 4.69 -3.05
C SER A 533 1.39 6.21 -3.32
N ARG A 534 0.85 7.02 -2.40
CA ARG A 534 0.90 8.50 -2.46
C ARG A 534 2.32 9.06 -2.50
N THR A 535 3.28 8.31 -1.99
CA THR A 535 4.70 8.70 -2.00
C THR A 535 5.33 8.59 -3.39
N ILE A 536 4.62 8.00 -4.36
CA ILE A 536 5.05 7.85 -5.74
C ILE A 536 4.53 9.04 -6.53
N GLU A 537 5.45 9.87 -7.03
CA GLU A 537 5.15 11.10 -7.75
C GLU A 537 4.64 10.83 -9.17
N ASN A 538 5.27 9.88 -9.87
CA ASN A 538 4.85 9.50 -11.21
C ASN A 538 3.49 8.78 -11.17
N GLU A 539 2.50 9.33 -11.86
CA GLU A 539 1.13 8.82 -11.84
C GLU A 539 1.01 7.43 -12.48
N ARG A 540 1.82 7.10 -13.50
CA ARG A 540 1.83 5.77 -14.14
C ARG A 540 2.37 4.71 -13.19
N ASP A 541 3.54 4.99 -12.56
CA ASP A 541 4.15 4.09 -11.59
C ASP A 541 3.26 3.91 -10.36
N ARG A 542 2.60 4.99 -9.91
CA ARG A 542 1.62 4.94 -8.82
C ARG A 542 0.45 4.04 -9.16
N ARG A 543 -0.15 4.18 -10.35
CA ARG A 543 -1.24 3.34 -10.81
C ARG A 543 -0.83 1.87 -10.94
N MET A 544 0.33 1.58 -11.53
CA MET A 544 0.86 0.21 -11.61
C MET A 544 1.07 -0.39 -10.22
N THR A 545 1.64 0.38 -9.31
CA THR A 545 1.86 -0.05 -7.93
C THR A 545 0.55 -0.36 -7.22
N ILE A 546 -0.47 0.52 -7.33
CA ILE A 546 -1.80 0.28 -6.75
C ILE A 546 -2.41 -1.02 -7.28
N MET A 547 -2.27 -1.30 -8.58
CA MET A 547 -2.83 -2.50 -9.22
C MET A 547 -2.15 -3.80 -8.78
N THR A 548 -0.89 -3.75 -8.38
CA THR A 548 -0.07 -4.94 -8.09
C THR A 548 0.18 -5.17 -6.60
N THR A 549 0.06 -4.14 -5.76
CA THR A 549 0.37 -4.21 -4.32
C THR A 549 -0.43 -5.29 -3.58
N THR A 550 -1.68 -5.53 -3.97
CA THR A 550 -2.58 -6.48 -3.28
C THR A 550 -2.43 -7.94 -3.72
N PHE A 551 -1.52 -8.24 -4.64
CA PHE A 551 -1.19 -9.63 -5.03
C PHE A 551 -0.43 -10.37 -3.93
N ILE A 552 0.32 -9.66 -3.11
CA ILE A 552 1.00 -10.29 -1.97
C ILE A 552 -0.04 -10.68 -0.90
N PRO A 553 0.13 -11.83 -0.23
CA PRO A 553 -0.73 -12.22 0.87
C PRO A 553 -0.68 -11.19 2.01
N CYS A 554 -1.83 -10.75 2.49
CA CYS A 554 -1.94 -9.97 3.72
C CYS A 554 -2.35 -10.87 4.89
N GLY A 555 -2.29 -10.37 6.14
CA GLY A 555 -2.66 -11.12 7.34
C GLY A 555 -4.03 -11.80 7.23
N ALA A 556 -5.05 -11.11 6.74
CA ALA A 556 -6.40 -11.63 6.51
C ALA A 556 -6.51 -12.81 5.49
N LYS A 557 -5.46 -13.08 4.72
CA LYS A 557 -5.42 -14.24 3.80
C LYS A 557 -4.74 -15.45 4.42
N VAL A 558 -4.03 -15.30 5.55
CA VAL A 558 -3.25 -16.39 6.16
C VAL A 558 -4.12 -17.53 6.66
N PRO A 559 -5.21 -17.29 7.41
CA PRO A 559 -6.10 -18.37 7.87
C PRO A 559 -6.67 -19.18 6.69
N PHE A 560 -7.12 -18.51 5.64
CA PHE A 560 -7.60 -19.17 4.42
C PHE A 560 -6.52 -20.03 3.74
N ILE A 561 -5.27 -19.53 3.68
CA ILE A 561 -4.15 -20.31 3.13
C ILE A 561 -3.87 -21.54 4.01
N GLY A 562 -3.92 -21.37 5.34
CA GLY A 562 -3.78 -22.43 6.34
C GLY A 562 -4.86 -23.51 6.20
N MET A 563 -6.13 -23.11 6.10
CA MET A 563 -7.27 -24.00 5.92
C MET A 563 -7.13 -24.87 4.65
N ILE A 564 -6.80 -24.27 3.52
CA ILE A 564 -6.61 -25.05 2.27
C ILE A 564 -5.37 -25.95 2.35
N ALA A 565 -4.30 -25.48 2.99
CA ALA A 565 -3.09 -26.28 3.21
C ALA A 565 -3.38 -27.48 4.14
N GLY A 566 -4.15 -27.28 5.21
CA GLY A 566 -4.58 -28.30 6.15
C GLY A 566 -5.48 -29.34 5.50
N ALA A 567 -6.60 -28.88 4.92
CA ALA A 567 -7.62 -29.77 4.36
C ALA A 567 -7.15 -30.62 3.18
N LEU A 568 -6.28 -30.08 2.30
CA LEU A 568 -5.91 -30.77 1.04
C LEU A 568 -4.46 -31.24 0.96
N PHE A 569 -3.58 -30.74 1.82
CA PHE A 569 -2.14 -30.99 1.74
C PHE A 569 -1.49 -31.39 3.09
N GLY A 570 -2.32 -31.79 4.06
CA GLY A 570 -1.87 -32.24 5.38
C GLY A 570 -1.01 -31.21 6.14
N GLY A 571 -1.42 -29.94 6.11
CA GLY A 571 -0.72 -28.85 6.82
C GLY A 571 0.62 -28.45 6.22
N SER A 572 0.90 -28.80 4.96
CA SER A 572 2.21 -28.59 4.34
C SER A 572 2.65 -27.11 4.30
N ALA A 573 3.69 -26.77 5.05
CA ALA A 573 4.32 -25.46 5.04
C ALA A 573 4.77 -24.97 3.65
N TRP A 574 5.02 -25.88 2.72
CA TRP A 574 5.38 -25.54 1.34
C TRP A 574 4.23 -24.87 0.59
N VAL A 575 2.99 -25.28 0.84
CA VAL A 575 1.81 -24.66 0.22
C VAL A 575 1.66 -23.23 0.69
N SER A 576 1.73 -22.99 1.98
CA SER A 576 1.66 -21.65 2.57
C SER A 576 2.80 -20.75 2.08
N THR A 577 4.03 -21.27 2.08
CA THR A 577 5.19 -20.54 1.55
C THR A 577 5.06 -20.22 0.06
N SER A 578 4.55 -21.18 -0.75
CA SER A 578 4.36 -20.97 -2.19
C SER A 578 3.39 -19.83 -2.52
N ALA A 579 2.38 -19.58 -1.69
CA ALA A 579 1.46 -18.46 -1.86
C ALA A 579 2.17 -17.10 -1.87
N TYR A 580 3.15 -16.88 -0.99
CA TYR A 580 3.96 -15.66 -0.98
C TYR A 580 4.83 -15.54 -2.24
N PHE A 581 5.47 -16.64 -2.68
CA PHE A 581 6.27 -16.63 -3.92
C PHE A 581 5.41 -16.37 -5.16
N ILE A 582 4.20 -16.93 -5.22
CA ILE A 582 3.24 -16.65 -6.31
C ILE A 582 2.83 -15.18 -6.30
N GLY A 583 2.54 -14.60 -5.14
CA GLY A 583 2.23 -13.18 -5.01
C GLY A 583 3.37 -12.29 -5.52
N MET A 584 4.61 -12.58 -5.12
CA MET A 584 5.80 -11.86 -5.60
C MET A 584 6.00 -12.03 -7.11
N ALA A 585 5.88 -13.25 -7.63
CA ALA A 585 5.98 -13.51 -9.08
C ALA A 585 4.89 -12.77 -9.87
N ALA A 586 3.66 -12.74 -9.35
CA ALA A 586 2.55 -12.02 -9.95
C ALA A 586 2.82 -10.50 -10.03
N ILE A 587 3.41 -9.91 -8.99
CA ILE A 587 3.82 -8.50 -8.98
C ILE A 587 4.87 -8.23 -10.08
N ILE A 588 5.91 -9.05 -10.16
CA ILE A 588 7.01 -8.88 -11.14
C ILE A 588 6.47 -9.07 -12.57
N ILE A 589 5.75 -10.14 -12.82
CA ILE A 589 5.17 -10.44 -14.14
C ILE A 589 4.23 -9.32 -14.57
N SER A 590 3.32 -8.89 -13.69
CA SER A 590 2.37 -7.81 -13.97
C SER A 590 3.08 -6.48 -14.18
N GLY A 591 4.11 -6.15 -13.40
CA GLY A 591 4.92 -4.94 -13.57
C GLY A 591 5.55 -4.88 -14.96
N ILE A 592 6.21 -5.97 -15.40
CA ILE A 592 6.82 -6.07 -16.73
C ILE A 592 5.76 -6.00 -17.84
N MET A 593 4.65 -6.73 -17.69
CA MET A 593 3.56 -6.74 -18.67
C MET A 593 2.91 -5.37 -18.84
N LEU A 594 2.56 -4.71 -17.75
CA LEU A 594 1.92 -3.41 -17.76
C LEU A 594 2.84 -2.34 -18.38
N LYS A 595 4.12 -2.32 -17.98
CA LYS A 595 5.10 -1.38 -18.56
C LYS A 595 5.19 -1.48 -20.08
N LYS A 596 5.02 -2.66 -20.67
CA LYS A 596 5.03 -2.88 -22.12
C LYS A 596 3.72 -2.56 -22.82
N THR A 597 2.75 -1.98 -22.10
CA THR A 597 1.50 -1.49 -22.70
C THR A 597 1.60 0.00 -23.00
N LYS A 598 0.90 0.47 -24.03
CA LYS A 598 0.87 1.90 -24.42
C LYS A 598 0.43 2.82 -23.27
N MET A 599 -0.35 2.30 -22.31
CA MET A 599 -0.90 3.08 -21.19
C MET A 599 0.12 3.36 -20.08
N PHE A 600 1.12 2.48 -19.91
CA PHE A 600 2.10 2.52 -18.83
C PHE A 600 3.55 2.56 -19.33
N SER A 601 3.76 2.65 -20.65
CA SER A 601 5.09 2.77 -21.22
C SER A 601 5.70 4.14 -20.89
N GLY A 602 7.03 4.20 -20.73
CA GLY A 602 7.81 5.38 -20.35
C GLY A 602 8.91 4.98 -19.36
N ASP A 603 9.98 5.74 -19.28
CA ASP A 603 11.04 5.46 -18.31
C ASP A 603 10.55 5.70 -16.89
N PRO A 604 10.91 4.83 -15.91
CA PRO A 604 10.61 5.10 -14.51
C PRO A 604 11.30 6.40 -14.12
N ALA A 605 10.57 7.28 -13.43
CA ALA A 605 11.13 8.55 -12.98
C ALA A 605 12.45 8.32 -12.23
N PRO A 606 13.51 9.06 -12.54
CA PRO A 606 14.78 8.91 -11.85
C PRO A 606 14.55 9.13 -10.34
N PHE A 607 15.16 8.27 -9.54
CA PHE A 607 15.05 8.36 -8.08
C PHE A 607 15.88 9.55 -7.58
N VAL A 608 15.33 10.76 -7.73
CA VAL A 608 15.91 11.99 -7.19
C VAL A 608 15.21 12.31 -5.88
N MET A 609 15.64 11.66 -4.80
CA MET A 609 15.11 11.94 -3.46
C MET A 609 16.23 12.32 -2.51
N GLU A 610 16.10 13.47 -1.84
CA GLU A 610 16.96 13.79 -0.70
C GLU A 610 16.77 12.73 0.37
N LEU A 611 17.89 12.20 0.87
CA LEU A 611 17.87 11.46 2.10
C LEU A 611 17.77 12.50 3.24
N PRO A 612 16.58 12.72 3.85
CA PRO A 612 16.44 13.69 4.92
C PRO A 612 17.35 13.29 6.07
N ALA A 613 17.96 14.26 6.80
CA ALA A 613 18.78 13.92 7.95
C ALA A 613 17.93 13.12 8.96
N TYR A 614 18.53 12.12 9.61
CA TYR A 614 17.85 11.39 10.68
C TYR A 614 17.51 12.35 11.82
N HIS A 615 16.28 12.31 12.25
CA HIS A 615 15.83 13.05 13.43
C HIS A 615 14.84 12.20 14.24
N TRP A 616 14.83 12.40 15.55
CA TRP A 616 13.80 11.81 16.37
C TRP A 616 12.45 12.46 16.06
N PRO A 617 11.45 11.68 15.63
CA PRO A 617 10.15 12.24 15.37
C PRO A 617 9.49 12.71 16.68
N THR A 618 8.76 13.80 16.63
CA THR A 618 7.95 14.24 17.76
C THR A 618 6.78 13.28 17.95
N LEU A 619 6.58 12.81 19.19
CA LEU A 619 5.53 11.84 19.51
C LEU A 619 4.15 12.31 19.03
N GLY A 620 3.86 13.62 19.17
CA GLY A 620 2.61 14.19 18.71
C GLY A 620 2.36 14.05 17.20
N ASN A 621 3.38 14.19 16.37
CA ASN A 621 3.26 14.02 14.92
C ASN A 621 3.02 12.55 14.54
N VAL A 622 3.71 11.62 15.20
CA VAL A 622 3.56 10.18 14.97
C VAL A 622 2.16 9.73 15.36
N LEU A 623 1.70 10.10 16.56
CA LEU A 623 0.35 9.77 17.05
C LEU A 623 -0.75 10.39 16.18
N ARG A 624 -0.56 11.61 15.73
CA ARG A 624 -1.51 12.27 14.82
C ARG A 624 -1.59 11.55 13.46
N SER A 625 -0.45 11.20 12.88
CA SER A 625 -0.39 10.46 11.61
C SER A 625 -1.03 9.07 11.75
N MET A 626 -0.77 8.36 12.85
CA MET A 626 -1.41 7.10 13.20
C MET A 626 -2.94 7.26 13.24
N TRP A 627 -3.42 8.24 14.03
CA TRP A 627 -4.85 8.47 14.22
C TRP A 627 -5.58 8.88 12.94
N GLU A 628 -5.00 9.77 12.12
CA GLU A 628 -5.58 10.19 10.84
C GLU A 628 -5.77 9.00 9.88
N ARG A 629 -4.80 8.08 9.85
CA ARG A 629 -4.88 6.84 9.05
C ARG A 629 -5.90 5.87 9.62
N GLY A 630 -5.88 5.63 10.93
CA GLY A 630 -6.82 4.76 11.64
C GLY A 630 -8.25 5.26 11.53
N TRP A 631 -8.50 6.54 11.78
CA TRP A 631 -9.83 7.14 11.65
C TRP A 631 -10.40 7.05 10.23
N SER A 632 -9.54 7.25 9.22
CA SER A 632 -9.94 7.05 7.82
C SER A 632 -10.37 5.62 7.52
N PHE A 633 -9.76 4.62 8.18
CA PHE A 633 -10.14 3.21 8.08
C PHE A 633 -11.49 2.96 8.79
N ILE A 634 -11.63 3.35 10.05
CA ILE A 634 -12.85 3.18 10.86
C ILE A 634 -14.07 3.79 10.17
N LYS A 635 -13.94 5.01 9.65
CA LYS A 635 -15.04 5.69 8.95
C LYS A 635 -15.51 4.93 7.70
N LYS A 636 -14.60 4.27 6.99
CA LYS A 636 -14.96 3.46 5.81
C LYS A 636 -15.53 2.11 6.18
N ALA A 637 -14.97 1.48 7.22
CA ALA A 637 -15.50 0.24 7.77
C ALA A 637 -16.98 0.43 8.17
N GLY A 638 -17.29 1.48 8.91
CA GLY A 638 -18.64 1.79 9.36
C GLY A 638 -19.65 2.18 8.27
N THR A 639 -19.25 2.24 7.00
CA THR A 639 -20.19 2.56 5.91
C THR A 639 -20.32 1.45 4.88
N ILE A 640 -19.24 1.18 4.14
CA ILE A 640 -19.28 0.24 3.01
C ILE A 640 -19.38 -1.20 3.51
N ILE A 641 -18.62 -1.53 4.55
CA ILE A 641 -18.60 -2.91 5.08
C ILE A 641 -19.93 -3.22 5.76
N LEU A 642 -20.44 -2.30 6.59
CA LEU A 642 -21.78 -2.45 7.21
C LEU A 642 -22.87 -2.77 6.18
N LEU A 643 -22.95 -1.99 5.08
CA LEU A 643 -23.93 -2.27 4.02
C LEU A 643 -23.72 -3.62 3.35
N SER A 644 -22.44 -4.02 3.19
CA SER A 644 -22.11 -5.30 2.57
C SER A 644 -22.42 -6.48 3.47
N THR A 645 -22.15 -6.37 4.78
CA THR A 645 -22.47 -7.46 5.74
C THR A 645 -23.99 -7.65 5.89
N ILE A 646 -24.75 -6.57 5.96
CA ILE A 646 -26.22 -6.63 5.95
C ILE A 646 -26.72 -7.31 4.67
N PHE A 647 -26.16 -6.97 3.51
CA PHE A 647 -26.55 -7.58 2.24
C PHE A 647 -26.21 -9.08 2.18
N VAL A 648 -25.01 -9.45 2.63
CA VAL A 648 -24.57 -10.86 2.66
C VAL A 648 -25.44 -11.62 3.64
N TRP A 649 -25.63 -11.14 4.89
CA TRP A 649 -26.50 -11.76 5.88
C TRP A 649 -27.91 -12.02 5.31
N PHE A 650 -28.54 -10.97 4.74
CA PHE A 650 -29.86 -11.10 4.14
C PHE A 650 -29.92 -12.18 3.05
N THR A 651 -28.92 -12.22 2.16
CA THR A 651 -28.90 -13.19 1.06
C THR A 651 -28.54 -14.59 1.52
N THR A 652 -27.87 -14.76 2.67
CA THR A 652 -27.54 -16.07 3.25
C THR A 652 -28.73 -16.66 3.99
N TYR A 653 -29.39 -15.86 4.85
CA TYR A 653 -30.46 -16.38 5.70
C TYR A 653 -31.86 -16.26 5.12
N PHE A 654 -32.07 -15.72 3.93
CA PHE A 654 -33.36 -15.68 3.27
C PHE A 654 -33.34 -16.45 1.96
N GLY A 655 -34.40 -17.26 1.76
CA GLY A 655 -34.54 -18.09 0.58
C GLY A 655 -35.97 -18.60 0.37
N THR A 656 -36.12 -19.51 -0.59
CA THR A 656 -37.43 -20.08 -0.92
C THR A 656 -37.38 -21.60 -0.72
N VAL A 657 -38.11 -22.08 0.25
CA VAL A 657 -38.33 -23.51 0.56
C VAL A 657 -39.80 -23.81 0.36
N ASP A 658 -40.12 -24.88 -0.36
CA ASP A 658 -41.47 -25.30 -0.67
C ASP A 658 -42.42 -24.23 -1.27
N GLY A 659 -41.78 -23.27 -2.04
CA GLY A 659 -42.52 -22.20 -2.70
C GLY A 659 -42.87 -21.03 -1.76
N THR A 660 -42.44 -21.05 -0.51
CA THR A 660 -42.61 -19.96 0.47
C THR A 660 -41.28 -19.26 0.71
N PHE A 661 -41.27 -17.92 0.62
CA PHE A 661 -40.10 -17.12 0.96
C PHE A 661 -40.08 -16.89 2.47
N ARG A 662 -39.00 -17.33 3.15
CA ARG A 662 -38.85 -17.22 4.59
C ARG A 662 -37.40 -17.14 5.03
N MET A 663 -37.15 -16.87 6.29
CA MET A 663 -35.85 -17.03 6.91
C MET A 663 -35.55 -18.54 6.98
N LEU A 664 -34.35 -18.91 6.64
CA LEU A 664 -33.84 -20.29 6.59
C LEU A 664 -33.13 -20.62 7.90
N SER A 665 -33.21 -21.90 8.29
CA SER A 665 -32.34 -22.46 9.31
C SER A 665 -30.96 -22.80 8.69
N GLU A 666 -29.96 -23.09 9.51
CA GLU A 666 -28.63 -23.42 9.05
C GLU A 666 -28.61 -24.63 8.11
N ASP A 667 -29.44 -25.62 8.34
CA ASP A 667 -29.59 -26.81 7.50
C ASP A 667 -30.20 -26.50 6.11
N GLU A 668 -30.79 -25.35 5.90
CA GLU A 668 -31.51 -24.96 4.68
C GLU A 668 -30.77 -23.90 3.82
N ILE A 669 -29.55 -23.56 4.17
CA ILE A 669 -28.75 -22.51 3.50
C ILE A 669 -28.58 -22.80 2.00
N ASP A 670 -28.65 -24.06 1.56
CA ASP A 670 -28.64 -24.46 0.16
C ASP A 670 -29.77 -23.84 -0.67
N HIS A 671 -30.87 -23.45 -0.03
CA HIS A 671 -32.02 -22.80 -0.65
C HIS A 671 -31.99 -21.26 -0.56
N SER A 672 -30.86 -20.69 -0.11
CA SER A 672 -30.68 -19.25 0.06
C SER A 672 -30.59 -18.50 -1.28
N ILE A 673 -30.86 -17.19 -1.22
CA ILE A 673 -30.64 -16.31 -2.35
C ILE A 673 -29.15 -16.34 -2.75
N LEU A 674 -28.25 -16.41 -1.78
CA LEU A 674 -26.80 -16.45 -2.00
C LEU A 674 -26.39 -17.75 -2.72
N ALA A 675 -26.97 -18.90 -2.35
CA ALA A 675 -26.76 -20.17 -3.03
C ALA A 675 -27.24 -20.10 -4.50
N ALA A 676 -28.40 -19.50 -4.74
CA ALA A 676 -28.91 -19.31 -6.10
C ALA A 676 -27.99 -18.40 -6.96
N ILE A 677 -27.49 -17.30 -6.39
CA ILE A 677 -26.50 -16.43 -7.03
C ILE A 677 -25.21 -17.18 -7.28
N GLY A 678 -24.70 -17.93 -6.28
CA GLY A 678 -23.53 -18.76 -6.37
C GLY A 678 -23.63 -19.80 -7.48
N GLY A 679 -24.79 -20.49 -7.59
CA GLY A 679 -25.08 -21.45 -8.65
C GLY A 679 -25.04 -20.86 -10.07
N VAL A 680 -25.52 -19.62 -10.23
CA VAL A 680 -25.45 -18.92 -11.53
C VAL A 680 -24.02 -18.53 -11.87
N ILE A 681 -23.17 -18.23 -10.90
CA ILE A 681 -21.78 -17.78 -11.12
C ILE A 681 -20.81 -18.96 -11.16
N ALA A 682 -21.09 -20.06 -10.48
CA ALA A 682 -20.24 -21.24 -10.35
C ALA A 682 -19.74 -21.80 -11.71
N TRP A 683 -20.56 -21.72 -12.77
CA TRP A 683 -20.15 -22.19 -14.11
C TRP A 683 -18.92 -21.45 -14.67
N ILE A 684 -18.68 -20.19 -14.24
CA ILE A 684 -17.52 -19.40 -14.65
C ILE A 684 -16.24 -20.05 -14.13
N PHE A 685 -16.30 -20.64 -12.93
CA PHE A 685 -15.16 -21.25 -12.26
C PHE A 685 -14.95 -22.74 -12.60
N LYS A 686 -15.88 -23.35 -13.31
CA LYS A 686 -15.76 -24.72 -13.77
C LYS A 686 -14.45 -25.00 -14.56
N PRO A 687 -13.95 -24.11 -15.44
CA PRO A 687 -12.65 -24.30 -16.10
C PRO A 687 -11.45 -24.28 -15.16
N LEU A 688 -11.60 -23.72 -13.92
CA LEU A 688 -10.58 -23.66 -12.88
C LEU A 688 -10.63 -24.90 -11.95
N GLY A 689 -11.63 -25.80 -12.13
CA GLY A 689 -11.76 -27.03 -11.39
C GLY A 689 -12.66 -27.01 -10.17
N TRP A 690 -13.26 -25.85 -9.83
CA TRP A 690 -14.11 -25.66 -8.66
C TRP A 690 -15.43 -24.93 -9.01
N GLY A 691 -16.21 -25.55 -9.87
CA GLY A 691 -17.50 -25.04 -10.35
C GLY A 691 -18.68 -25.39 -9.42
N ASN A 692 -18.47 -25.55 -8.11
CA ASN A 692 -19.50 -25.69 -7.10
C ASN A 692 -19.95 -24.31 -6.58
N TRP A 693 -21.21 -24.22 -6.13
CA TRP A 693 -21.77 -22.95 -5.68
C TRP A 693 -21.14 -22.48 -4.36
N GLN A 694 -20.77 -23.38 -3.46
CA GLN A 694 -20.12 -23.08 -2.19
C GLN A 694 -18.81 -22.33 -2.39
N ALA A 695 -17.91 -22.85 -3.23
CA ALA A 695 -16.65 -22.17 -3.55
C ALA A 695 -16.86 -20.81 -4.24
N ALA A 696 -17.88 -20.70 -5.11
CA ALA A 696 -18.22 -19.44 -5.76
C ALA A 696 -18.71 -18.40 -4.73
N VAL A 697 -19.54 -18.80 -3.79
CA VAL A 697 -20.02 -17.97 -2.68
C VAL A 697 -18.88 -17.55 -1.77
N ALA A 698 -18.02 -18.48 -1.33
CA ALA A 698 -16.86 -18.17 -0.50
C ALA A 698 -15.92 -17.15 -1.19
N SER A 699 -15.74 -17.23 -2.51
CA SER A 699 -14.97 -16.23 -3.26
C SER A 699 -15.64 -14.85 -3.28
N ILE A 700 -16.97 -14.78 -3.28
CA ILE A 700 -17.73 -13.52 -3.25
C ILE A 700 -17.71 -12.90 -1.85
N THR A 701 -17.97 -13.69 -0.80
CA THR A 701 -17.90 -13.22 0.59
C THR A 701 -16.50 -12.76 0.95
N GLY A 702 -15.47 -13.41 0.42
CA GLY A 702 -14.08 -12.98 0.51
C GLY A 702 -13.76 -11.63 -0.17
N LEU A 703 -14.67 -11.03 -0.93
CA LEU A 703 -14.54 -9.63 -1.37
C LEU A 703 -14.99 -8.64 -0.28
N VAL A 704 -15.85 -9.04 0.61
CA VAL A 704 -16.22 -8.21 1.77
C VAL A 704 -15.02 -8.10 2.72
N ALA A 705 -14.57 -9.25 3.20
CA ALA A 705 -13.36 -9.39 4.00
C ALA A 705 -12.73 -10.76 3.67
N LYS A 706 -11.41 -10.86 3.61
CA LYS A 706 -10.75 -12.09 3.15
C LYS A 706 -10.82 -13.23 4.16
N GLU A 707 -10.88 -12.91 5.43
CA GLU A 707 -11.13 -13.83 6.54
C GLU A 707 -12.50 -14.51 6.43
N ASN A 708 -13.50 -13.85 5.90
CA ASN A 708 -14.84 -14.42 5.70
C ASN A 708 -14.86 -15.64 4.74
N ILE A 709 -13.78 -15.90 4.01
CA ILE A 709 -13.68 -17.13 3.22
C ILE A 709 -13.67 -18.35 4.15
N VAL A 710 -12.92 -18.29 5.25
CA VAL A 710 -12.83 -19.39 6.25
C VAL A 710 -14.18 -19.62 6.89
N GLY A 711 -14.78 -18.59 7.47
CA GLY A 711 -16.12 -18.72 8.10
C GLY A 711 -17.19 -19.18 7.10
N THR A 712 -17.18 -18.69 5.86
CA THR A 712 -18.13 -19.15 4.84
C THR A 712 -17.92 -20.62 4.47
N LEU A 713 -16.67 -21.07 4.31
CA LEU A 713 -16.38 -22.47 4.03
C LEU A 713 -16.70 -23.34 5.23
N GLY A 714 -16.45 -22.87 6.48
CA GLY A 714 -16.84 -23.53 7.71
C GLY A 714 -18.35 -23.81 7.75
N ILE A 715 -19.17 -22.78 7.57
CA ILE A 715 -20.64 -22.92 7.55
C ILE A 715 -21.10 -23.83 6.41
N LEU A 716 -20.58 -23.66 5.19
CA LEU A 716 -21.06 -24.37 4.00
C LEU A 716 -20.57 -25.82 3.89
N TYR A 717 -19.51 -26.19 4.59
CA TYR A 717 -18.95 -27.54 4.64
C TYR A 717 -19.00 -28.17 6.05
N GLY A 718 -19.50 -27.44 7.07
CA GLY A 718 -19.66 -27.96 8.43
C GLY A 718 -20.91 -28.79 8.68
N GLY A 719 -21.95 -28.64 7.82
CA GLY A 719 -23.21 -29.40 7.94
C GLY A 719 -23.10 -30.77 7.29
N GLY A 720 -22.70 -31.83 8.01
CA GLY A 720 -22.64 -33.20 7.47
C GLY A 720 -22.01 -34.21 8.45
N ASP A 721 -21.94 -35.48 8.08
CA ASP A 721 -21.38 -36.56 8.92
C ASP A 721 -19.84 -36.53 9.03
N GLY A 722 -19.17 -35.51 8.48
CA GLY A 722 -17.71 -35.40 8.46
C GLY A 722 -17.25 -34.00 8.89
N THR A 723 -15.98 -33.91 9.24
CA THR A 723 -15.34 -32.65 9.62
C THR A 723 -15.30 -31.66 8.45
N VAL A 724 -15.22 -30.36 8.73
CA VAL A 724 -15.08 -29.30 7.69
C VAL A 724 -13.95 -29.64 6.70
N TYR A 725 -12.83 -30.11 7.22
CA TYR A 725 -11.65 -30.46 6.41
C TYR A 725 -11.89 -31.69 5.52
N GLN A 726 -12.56 -32.70 6.04
CA GLN A 726 -12.94 -33.89 5.27
C GLN A 726 -13.93 -33.53 4.16
N ASN A 727 -14.90 -32.70 4.44
CA ASN A 727 -15.90 -32.24 3.46
C ASN A 727 -15.27 -31.36 2.37
N ILE A 728 -14.32 -30.50 2.72
CA ILE A 728 -13.51 -29.75 1.77
C ILE A 728 -12.65 -30.70 0.91
N ALA A 729 -12.01 -31.71 1.52
CA ALA A 729 -11.20 -32.70 0.80
C ALA A 729 -12.03 -33.56 -0.16
N ALA A 730 -13.30 -33.81 0.17
CA ALA A 730 -14.24 -34.50 -0.73
C ALA A 730 -14.69 -33.60 -1.90
N ALA A 731 -14.88 -32.30 -1.66
CA ALA A 731 -15.33 -31.34 -2.66
C ALA A 731 -14.23 -30.87 -3.63
N PHE A 732 -12.98 -30.82 -3.14
CA PHE A 732 -11.81 -30.37 -3.92
C PHE A 732 -10.77 -31.48 -4.02
N ASN A 733 -10.15 -31.59 -5.18
CA ASN A 733 -8.88 -32.30 -5.28
C ASN A 733 -7.70 -31.32 -5.09
N GLY A 734 -6.50 -31.82 -4.78
CA GLY A 734 -5.34 -30.96 -4.53
C GLY A 734 -5.06 -29.92 -5.63
N ILE A 735 -5.31 -30.25 -6.92
CA ILE A 735 -5.10 -29.33 -8.04
C ILE A 735 -6.18 -28.25 -8.06
N SER A 736 -7.45 -28.62 -7.86
CA SER A 736 -8.57 -27.66 -7.86
C SER A 736 -8.53 -26.75 -6.63
N GLY A 737 -8.17 -27.31 -5.46
CA GLY A 737 -7.97 -26.52 -4.24
C GLY A 737 -6.81 -25.54 -4.36
N TYR A 738 -5.69 -25.93 -4.97
CA TYR A 738 -4.57 -25.02 -5.22
C TYR A 738 -4.93 -23.92 -6.24
N SER A 739 -5.73 -24.26 -7.26
CA SER A 739 -6.29 -23.26 -8.19
C SER A 739 -7.21 -22.26 -7.49
N PHE A 740 -8.06 -22.74 -6.57
CA PHE A 740 -8.95 -21.93 -5.74
C PHE A 740 -8.16 -20.98 -4.83
N LEU A 741 -7.10 -21.51 -4.17
CA LEU A 741 -6.18 -20.73 -3.34
C LEU A 741 -5.55 -19.59 -4.16
N VAL A 742 -4.95 -19.89 -5.31
CA VAL A 742 -4.24 -18.89 -6.13
C VAL A 742 -5.22 -17.86 -6.71
N PHE A 743 -6.42 -18.28 -7.11
CA PHE A 743 -7.44 -17.33 -7.56
C PHE A 743 -7.81 -16.32 -6.45
N ASN A 744 -8.14 -16.80 -5.25
CA ASN A 744 -8.52 -15.94 -4.12
C ASN A 744 -7.35 -15.11 -3.57
N LEU A 745 -6.12 -15.58 -3.76
CA LEU A 745 -4.91 -14.85 -3.46
C LEU A 745 -4.73 -13.62 -4.37
N LEU A 746 -4.90 -13.80 -5.69
CA LEU A 746 -4.58 -12.79 -6.71
C LEU A 746 -5.79 -11.96 -7.18
N CYS A 747 -7.03 -12.40 -6.91
CA CYS A 747 -8.22 -11.65 -7.31
C CYS A 747 -8.33 -10.30 -6.57
N ALA A 748 -9.36 -9.53 -6.90
CA ALA A 748 -9.63 -8.25 -6.25
C ALA A 748 -9.58 -8.39 -4.70
N PRO A 749 -8.97 -7.41 -4.00
CA PRO A 749 -8.86 -7.44 -2.55
C PRO A 749 -10.21 -7.15 -1.88
N CYS A 750 -10.25 -7.14 -0.54
CA CYS A 750 -11.44 -6.81 0.22
C CYS A 750 -11.98 -5.40 -0.10
N PHE A 751 -13.26 -5.15 0.17
CA PHE A 751 -13.91 -3.87 -0.11
C PHE A 751 -13.20 -2.66 0.53
N ALA A 752 -12.61 -2.83 1.72
CA ALA A 752 -11.80 -1.79 2.33
C ALA A 752 -10.61 -1.38 1.44
N ALA A 753 -9.90 -2.36 0.88
CA ALA A 753 -8.78 -2.11 -0.02
C ALA A 753 -9.25 -1.59 -1.40
N ILE A 754 -10.39 -2.08 -1.93
CA ILE A 754 -11.04 -1.52 -3.13
C ILE A 754 -11.38 -0.04 -2.92
N GLY A 755 -11.89 0.32 -1.74
CA GLY A 755 -12.14 1.70 -1.35
C GLY A 755 -10.86 2.55 -1.30
N ALA A 756 -9.74 1.98 -0.86
CA ALA A 756 -8.44 2.64 -0.94
C ALA A 756 -7.97 2.80 -2.39
N ILE A 757 -8.09 1.75 -3.22
CA ILE A 757 -7.79 1.81 -4.67
C ILE A 757 -8.59 2.93 -5.34
N LYS A 758 -9.90 3.01 -5.11
CA LYS A 758 -10.77 4.05 -5.66
C LYS A 758 -10.30 5.46 -5.29
N ARG A 759 -9.88 5.65 -4.04
CA ARG A 759 -9.41 6.94 -3.55
C ARG A 759 -8.05 7.33 -4.15
N GLU A 760 -7.10 6.39 -4.19
CA GLU A 760 -5.75 6.67 -4.67
C GLU A 760 -5.66 6.74 -6.21
N MET A 761 -6.54 6.04 -6.93
CA MET A 761 -6.68 6.16 -8.40
C MET A 761 -7.34 7.46 -8.82
N ASN A 762 -8.14 8.08 -7.96
CA ASN A 762 -8.92 9.30 -8.22
C ASN A 762 -9.69 9.30 -9.57
N SER A 763 -10.06 8.12 -10.06
CA SER A 763 -10.76 7.91 -11.33
C SER A 763 -11.56 6.61 -11.30
N GLN A 764 -12.85 6.67 -11.60
CA GLN A 764 -13.69 5.47 -11.67
C GLN A 764 -13.21 4.51 -12.77
N LYS A 765 -12.80 5.03 -13.93
CA LYS A 765 -12.29 4.23 -15.04
C LYS A 765 -11.08 3.40 -14.63
N TRP A 766 -10.12 4.02 -13.96
CA TRP A 766 -8.91 3.34 -13.51
C TRP A 766 -9.17 2.37 -12.35
N THR A 767 -10.13 2.68 -11.49
CA THR A 767 -10.55 1.76 -10.41
C THR A 767 -11.13 0.47 -10.99
N TRP A 768 -12.09 0.57 -11.92
CA TRP A 768 -12.67 -0.61 -12.56
C TRP A 768 -11.66 -1.38 -13.42
N PHE A 769 -10.73 -0.67 -14.06
CA PHE A 769 -9.64 -1.30 -14.79
C PHE A 769 -8.72 -2.10 -13.85
N ALA A 770 -8.37 -1.55 -12.69
CA ALA A 770 -7.54 -2.23 -11.69
C ALA A 770 -8.23 -3.52 -11.18
N ILE A 771 -9.50 -3.43 -10.78
CA ILE A 771 -10.28 -4.59 -10.31
C ILE A 771 -10.41 -5.64 -11.43
N GLY A 772 -10.77 -5.23 -12.63
CA GLY A 772 -10.89 -6.13 -13.78
C GLY A 772 -9.57 -6.81 -14.14
N TYR A 773 -8.46 -6.07 -14.07
CA TYR A 773 -7.12 -6.62 -14.29
C TYR A 773 -6.75 -7.67 -13.24
N GLN A 774 -6.97 -7.38 -11.95
CA GLN A 774 -6.67 -8.30 -10.86
C GLN A 774 -7.50 -9.59 -10.96
N CYS A 775 -8.81 -9.48 -11.16
CA CYS A 775 -9.67 -10.66 -11.35
C CYS A 775 -9.31 -11.45 -12.61
N GLY A 776 -9.04 -10.77 -13.73
CA GLY A 776 -8.66 -11.42 -14.98
C GLY A 776 -7.32 -12.13 -14.88
N PHE A 777 -6.32 -11.51 -14.26
CA PHE A 777 -5.01 -12.11 -14.04
C PHE A 777 -5.11 -13.33 -13.10
N ALA A 778 -5.86 -13.21 -12.01
CA ALA A 778 -6.12 -14.32 -11.08
C ALA A 778 -6.80 -15.49 -11.78
N TYR A 779 -7.80 -15.21 -12.62
CA TYR A 779 -8.50 -16.23 -13.40
C TYR A 779 -7.56 -16.97 -14.36
N LEU A 780 -6.70 -16.26 -15.08
CA LEU A 780 -5.72 -16.87 -15.98
C LEU A 780 -4.71 -17.75 -15.21
N CYS A 781 -4.25 -17.30 -14.04
CA CYS A 781 -3.33 -18.09 -13.19
C CYS A 781 -4.03 -19.36 -12.67
N GLY A 782 -5.23 -19.26 -12.13
CA GLY A 782 -6.02 -20.42 -11.68
C GLY A 782 -6.30 -21.42 -12.81
N LEU A 783 -6.71 -20.91 -13.99
CA LEU A 783 -6.93 -21.72 -15.18
C LEU A 783 -5.67 -22.51 -15.58
N MET A 784 -4.52 -21.83 -15.64
CA MET A 784 -3.24 -22.48 -15.99
C MET A 784 -2.88 -23.57 -14.98
N ILE A 785 -2.98 -23.28 -13.67
CA ILE A 785 -2.68 -24.26 -12.62
C ILE A 785 -3.54 -25.49 -12.75
N TYR A 786 -4.85 -25.32 -12.87
CA TYR A 786 -5.77 -26.43 -12.96
C TYR A 786 -5.56 -27.27 -14.25
N GLN A 787 -5.54 -26.61 -15.40
CA GLN A 787 -5.49 -27.34 -16.69
C GLN A 787 -4.13 -28.01 -16.92
N PHE A 788 -3.01 -27.39 -16.53
CA PHE A 788 -1.71 -28.05 -16.58
C PHE A 788 -1.59 -29.17 -15.53
N GLY A 789 -2.11 -28.95 -14.31
CA GLY A 789 -2.17 -29.98 -13.30
C GLY A 789 -2.94 -31.20 -13.76
N CYS A 790 -4.13 -31.03 -14.35
CA CYS A 790 -4.91 -32.11 -14.94
C CYS A 790 -4.19 -32.81 -16.10
N ALA A 791 -3.46 -32.06 -16.94
CA ALA A 791 -2.68 -32.66 -18.02
C ALA A 791 -1.54 -33.56 -17.49
N PHE A 792 -0.89 -33.20 -16.37
CA PHE A 792 0.14 -34.01 -15.72
C PHE A 792 -0.42 -35.24 -15.01
N THR A 793 -1.66 -35.19 -14.51
CA THR A 793 -2.32 -36.31 -13.83
C THR A 793 -3.13 -37.21 -14.76
N GLY A 794 -3.12 -36.97 -16.06
CA GLY A 794 -3.78 -37.81 -17.08
C GLY A 794 -5.26 -37.50 -17.31
N ASN A 795 -5.87 -36.54 -16.60
CA ASN A 795 -7.25 -36.09 -16.78
C ASN A 795 -7.34 -34.95 -17.81
N LEU A 796 -7.16 -35.27 -19.08
CA LEU A 796 -7.04 -34.29 -20.15
C LEU A 796 -8.41 -33.68 -20.55
N ASN A 797 -8.59 -32.39 -20.32
CA ASN A 797 -9.59 -31.59 -21.01
C ASN A 797 -8.90 -30.79 -22.14
N VAL A 798 -9.05 -31.27 -23.36
CA VAL A 798 -8.35 -30.72 -24.53
C VAL A 798 -8.68 -29.24 -24.75
N ILE A 799 -9.93 -28.82 -24.60
CA ILE A 799 -10.33 -27.41 -24.76
C ILE A 799 -9.72 -26.55 -23.66
N GLY A 800 -9.77 -27.00 -22.41
CA GLY A 800 -9.19 -26.30 -21.27
C GLY A 800 -7.66 -26.16 -21.40
N LEU A 801 -6.97 -27.20 -21.81
CA LEU A 801 -5.53 -27.21 -22.05
C LEU A 801 -5.13 -26.22 -23.17
N ILE A 802 -5.90 -26.18 -24.28
CA ILE A 802 -5.66 -25.17 -25.34
C ILE A 802 -5.81 -23.76 -24.78
N CYS A 803 -6.86 -23.49 -24.00
CA CYS A 803 -7.05 -22.18 -23.36
C CYS A 803 -5.89 -21.83 -22.41
N ALA A 804 -5.39 -22.77 -21.62
CA ALA A 804 -4.25 -22.56 -20.72
C ALA A 804 -2.95 -22.28 -21.50
N ILE A 805 -2.71 -23.00 -22.59
CA ILE A 805 -1.55 -22.76 -23.48
C ILE A 805 -1.65 -21.38 -24.13
N LEU A 806 -2.83 -20.97 -24.60
CA LEU A 806 -3.04 -19.64 -25.17
C LEU A 806 -2.85 -18.54 -24.12
N ALA A 807 -3.30 -18.76 -22.88
CA ALA A 807 -3.07 -17.84 -21.77
C ALA A 807 -1.57 -17.69 -21.45
N LEU A 808 -0.85 -18.81 -21.34
CA LEU A 808 0.59 -18.83 -21.12
C LEU A 808 1.34 -18.15 -22.28
N ALA A 809 0.99 -18.49 -23.51
CA ALA A 809 1.57 -17.87 -24.70
C ALA A 809 1.32 -16.35 -24.75
N GLY A 810 0.11 -15.91 -24.35
CA GLY A 810 -0.22 -14.49 -24.21
C GLY A 810 0.64 -13.78 -23.16
N ILE A 811 0.82 -14.38 -21.99
CA ILE A 811 1.70 -13.85 -20.94
C ILE A 811 3.14 -13.78 -21.44
N ILE A 812 3.67 -14.85 -22.02
CA ILE A 812 5.03 -14.90 -22.58
C ILE A 812 5.18 -13.85 -23.69
N TYR A 813 4.23 -13.73 -24.59
CA TYR A 813 4.24 -12.71 -25.64
C TYR A 813 4.32 -11.29 -25.04
N MET A 814 3.52 -11.01 -24.01
CA MET A 814 3.56 -9.72 -23.32
C MET A 814 4.87 -9.48 -22.57
N LEU A 815 5.53 -10.53 -22.07
CA LEU A 815 6.84 -10.43 -21.42
C LEU A 815 7.98 -10.23 -22.41
N VAL A 816 7.90 -10.79 -23.62
CA VAL A 816 8.99 -10.78 -24.61
C VAL A 816 8.87 -9.63 -25.61
N ARG A 817 7.63 -9.16 -25.91
CA ARG A 817 7.44 -8.10 -26.91
C ARG A 817 8.30 -6.87 -26.57
N PRO A 818 8.86 -6.17 -27.60
CA PRO A 818 9.67 -4.99 -27.38
C PRO A 818 8.86 -3.87 -26.71
N TYR A 819 9.53 -3.08 -25.90
CA TYR A 819 9.00 -1.87 -25.29
C TYR A 819 8.55 -0.88 -26.37
N LYS A 820 7.38 -0.26 -26.21
CA LYS A 820 6.92 0.85 -27.04
C LYS A 820 6.72 2.06 -26.13
N GLU A 821 7.46 3.13 -26.44
CA GLU A 821 7.27 4.41 -25.77
C GLU A 821 5.87 4.98 -25.98
N ALA A 822 5.32 5.61 -24.95
CA ALA A 822 4.05 6.31 -25.05
C ALA A 822 4.30 7.69 -25.69
N THR A 823 3.82 7.90 -26.90
CA THR A 823 3.96 9.17 -27.61
C THR A 823 2.98 10.26 -27.13
N THR A 824 2.06 9.97 -26.21
CA THR A 824 1.12 10.96 -25.67
C THR A 824 0.69 10.65 -24.25
N LEU A 825 0.67 11.67 -23.39
CA LEU A 825 0.06 11.66 -22.04
C LEU A 825 -1.47 11.79 -22.06
N LYS A 826 -2.14 11.63 -23.18
CA LYS A 826 -3.61 11.57 -23.22
C LYS A 826 -4.05 10.23 -22.63
N ALA A 827 -4.37 10.25 -21.34
CA ALA A 827 -5.09 9.19 -20.63
C ALA A 827 -6.58 9.29 -20.94
#